data_00fe2045a2992e9c310006b055e693d7
#
_entry.id   00fe2045a2992e9c310006b055e693d7
#
_cell.length_a   1.000
_cell.length_b   1.000
_cell.length_c   1.000
_cell.angle_alpha   90.00
_cell.angle_beta   90.00
_cell.angle_gamma   90.00
#
_symmetry.space_group_name_H-M   'P 1'
#
loop_
_entity.id
_entity.type
_entity.pdbx_description
1 polymer ?
#
loop_
_entity_poly.entity_id
_entity_poly.type
_entity_poly.pdbx_seq_one_letter_code
_entity_poly.pdbx_strand_id
1 'polypeptide(L)'
;MFKDHNDPSENPAYTKPVFSRQTEAPVDKAIQRARDFLLKQQHEEGYWVFELEADCTIPAEYILMMHFMDEIDTALQAKIAVYLRAHQRADGSYSLFTGGPGDTSCTVKVYYALKLAGDDIDAPHMTMARDWILSQGGAAQSNVFTRIMLAMFEQVPWRAVPFIPVEIMLLPNWFPFHLDKVAYWSRTVMVPLFILCSNKVTARNPQKIGVRELFTVDPVKERNYFAHVKTPLGKLVLGLERFASTFEPYLPKKLRAKATTKASEWFIERLNGVDGLGAIFPAMVNAYEALDWLGYPPEHEYRRIARESIERLLVIKDDHAYCQPCVSPIWDTGLTSLALQEVNKYDQDDRTEAALTAGLRWLASKQLTDHPGDWRIRRPDVEGGGWAFQFENTHYPDVDDSAVVAHALLQGNNSEFDEHIRRAGNWIAGMQSHGGGWGAFDADNTYHYLNHIPFADHGALLDPPTSDVSGRCLMFLAKLAEQRGDLGTVLEDALTYLRKEQETDGSWFGRWGTNYIYGTWSVLVGFETAGLHKNDPAIRRAAAWLKSIQCSDGGWGEDNFTYHDPSAEKRGRFHTSMAFHTSLALLALMAAGEADSPEVAAGIDYLLRNQGPEGHWNDKYFNAPGFPKVFYLKYHGYDKFFPLWALARFRNERHH
;
A
#
# COMPACT_ATOMS: atom_id res chain seq x y z
N MET A 1 -53.77 22.18 -4.80
CA MET A 1 -54.23 21.48 -6.01
C MET A 1 -53.02 21.39 -6.95
N PHE A 2 -52.12 20.43 -6.69
CA PHE A 2 -51.04 20.04 -7.60
C PHE A 2 -51.11 18.52 -7.73
N LYS A 3 -51.33 18.08 -8.98
CA LYS A 3 -51.48 16.67 -9.33
C LYS A 3 -50.11 16.01 -9.33
N ASP A 4 -49.99 14.91 -8.58
CA ASP A 4 -48.97 13.88 -8.73
C ASP A 4 -49.06 13.25 -10.13
N HIS A 5 -47.96 13.30 -10.86
CA HIS A 5 -47.68 12.43 -12.00
C HIS A 5 -46.26 11.92 -11.86
N ASN A 6 -46.10 10.74 -11.28
CA ASN A 6 -44.98 9.85 -11.53
C ASN A 6 -45.50 8.42 -11.33
N ASP A 7 -45.92 7.83 -12.44
CA ASP A 7 -46.17 6.40 -12.56
C ASP A 7 -44.79 5.71 -12.87
N PRO A 8 -44.33 4.75 -12.07
CA PRO A 8 -43.01 4.09 -12.27
C PRO A 8 -43.01 3.00 -13.34
N SER A 9 -44.03 2.89 -14.19
CA SER A 9 -44.19 1.73 -15.09
C SER A 9 -43.68 1.88 -16.52
N GLU A 10 -42.98 2.97 -16.90
CA GLU A 10 -42.36 3.11 -18.22
C GLU A 10 -40.86 3.35 -18.18
N ASN A 11 -40.12 2.36 -17.66
CA ASN A 11 -38.70 2.21 -17.99
C ASN A 11 -38.60 1.06 -19.02
N PRO A 12 -37.97 1.26 -20.20
CA PRO A 12 -37.82 0.17 -21.15
C PRO A 12 -37.06 -0.96 -20.48
N ALA A 13 -37.70 -2.13 -20.39
CA ALA A 13 -37.17 -3.32 -19.80
C ALA A 13 -35.78 -3.61 -20.46
N TYR A 14 -34.73 -3.45 -19.69
CA TYR A 14 -33.39 -3.93 -20.04
C TYR A 14 -33.51 -5.45 -20.17
N THR A 15 -33.59 -5.94 -21.42
CA THR A 15 -33.60 -7.36 -21.72
C THR A 15 -32.21 -7.90 -21.34
N LYS A 16 -32.15 -8.62 -20.21
CA LYS A 16 -30.94 -9.27 -19.72
C LYS A 16 -30.30 -10.10 -20.82
N PRO A 17 -29.03 -9.90 -21.17
CA PRO A 17 -28.39 -10.72 -22.19
C PRO A 17 -28.31 -12.16 -21.68
N VAL A 18 -28.95 -13.08 -22.38
CA VAL A 18 -28.71 -14.52 -22.22
C VAL A 18 -27.49 -14.83 -23.02
N PHE A 19 -26.39 -15.18 -22.35
CA PHE A 19 -25.17 -15.58 -23.03
C PHE A 19 -25.41 -16.83 -23.86
N SER A 20 -25.15 -16.74 -25.16
CA SER A 20 -25.16 -17.85 -26.09
C SER A 20 -23.71 -18.21 -26.47
N ARG A 21 -23.51 -19.37 -27.11
CA ARG A 21 -22.20 -19.77 -27.73
C ARG A 21 -21.55 -18.68 -28.60
N GLN A 22 -22.27 -17.63 -28.99
CA GLN A 22 -21.74 -16.47 -29.73
C GLN A 22 -20.85 -15.56 -28.88
N THR A 23 -20.84 -15.70 -27.54
CA THR A 23 -20.06 -14.86 -26.62
C THR A 23 -18.68 -15.48 -26.28
N GLU A 24 -18.46 -16.77 -26.57
CA GLU A 24 -17.20 -17.47 -26.29
C GLU A 24 -16.03 -16.88 -27.09
N ALA A 25 -16.20 -16.69 -28.39
CA ALA A 25 -15.15 -16.18 -29.27
C ALA A 25 -14.62 -14.78 -28.91
N PRO A 26 -15.43 -13.80 -28.46
CA PRO A 26 -14.94 -12.51 -27.91
C PRO A 26 -14.15 -12.66 -26.63
N VAL A 27 -14.55 -13.54 -25.69
CA VAL A 27 -13.84 -13.78 -24.43
C VAL A 27 -12.46 -14.39 -24.70
N ASP A 28 -12.39 -15.44 -25.51
CA ASP A 28 -11.12 -16.08 -25.88
C ASP A 28 -10.16 -15.10 -26.55
N LYS A 29 -10.66 -14.28 -27.47
CA LYS A 29 -9.85 -13.24 -28.11
C LYS A 29 -9.32 -12.20 -27.13
N ALA A 30 -10.15 -11.80 -26.15
CA ALA A 30 -9.73 -10.85 -25.12
C ALA A 30 -8.67 -11.46 -24.19
N ILE A 31 -8.84 -12.73 -23.80
CA ILE A 31 -7.86 -13.50 -23.01
C ILE A 31 -6.53 -13.60 -23.77
N GLN A 32 -6.54 -13.99 -25.04
CA GLN A 32 -5.33 -14.12 -25.85
C GLN A 32 -4.55 -12.80 -25.92
N ARG A 33 -5.25 -11.68 -26.17
CA ARG A 33 -4.61 -10.35 -26.24
C ARG A 33 -4.00 -9.92 -24.91
N ALA A 34 -4.71 -10.14 -23.80
CA ALA A 34 -4.23 -9.78 -22.46
C ALA A 34 -3.05 -10.68 -22.04
N ARG A 35 -3.13 -12.00 -22.31
CA ARG A 35 -2.02 -12.94 -22.13
C ARG A 35 -0.78 -12.51 -22.91
N ASP A 36 -0.94 -12.26 -24.23
CA ASP A 36 0.18 -11.89 -25.10
C ASP A 36 0.81 -10.56 -24.69
N PHE A 37 0.03 -9.63 -24.10
CA PHE A 37 0.55 -8.42 -23.47
C PHE A 37 1.43 -8.76 -22.27
N LEU A 38 0.93 -9.55 -21.30
CA LEU A 38 1.69 -9.91 -20.10
C LEU A 38 2.96 -10.69 -20.40
N LEU A 39 2.93 -11.61 -21.38
CA LEU A 39 4.12 -12.36 -21.80
C LEU A 39 5.23 -11.42 -22.34
N LYS A 40 4.87 -10.31 -22.98
CA LYS A 40 5.83 -9.31 -23.46
C LYS A 40 6.41 -8.44 -22.34
N GLN A 41 5.72 -8.34 -21.19
CA GLN A 41 6.17 -7.54 -20.04
C GLN A 41 7.08 -8.32 -19.10
N GLN A 42 7.26 -9.64 -19.32
CA GLN A 42 8.15 -10.43 -18.47
C GLN A 42 9.60 -10.01 -18.65
N HIS A 43 10.28 -9.78 -17.54
CA HIS A 43 11.71 -9.51 -17.52
C HIS A 43 12.51 -10.77 -17.91
N GLU A 44 13.70 -10.61 -18.47
CA GLU A 44 14.56 -11.73 -18.90
C GLU A 44 14.94 -12.70 -17.76
N GLU A 45 14.95 -12.24 -16.52
CA GLU A 45 15.12 -13.07 -15.32
C GLU A 45 13.85 -13.85 -14.92
N GLY A 46 12.71 -13.63 -15.57
CA GLY A 46 11.48 -14.36 -15.36
C GLY A 46 10.41 -13.65 -14.54
N TYR A 47 10.67 -12.52 -13.89
CA TYR A 47 9.71 -11.79 -13.07
C TYR A 47 8.90 -10.76 -13.85
N TRP A 48 7.82 -10.26 -13.23
CA TRP A 48 7.06 -9.08 -13.64
C TRP A 48 7.17 -8.00 -12.58
N VAL A 49 7.29 -6.77 -13.01
CA VAL A 49 7.18 -5.58 -12.15
C VAL A 49 6.53 -4.45 -12.93
N PHE A 50 5.54 -3.82 -12.34
CA PHE A 50 4.82 -2.68 -12.92
C PHE A 50 5.09 -1.42 -12.11
N GLU A 51 4.85 -0.25 -12.74
CA GLU A 51 4.97 1.02 -12.04
C GLU A 51 4.02 1.06 -10.84
N LEU A 52 4.50 1.59 -9.70
CA LEU A 52 3.75 1.82 -8.49
C LEU A 52 3.72 3.33 -8.24
N GLU A 53 2.70 3.99 -8.76
CA GLU A 53 2.58 5.44 -8.66
C GLU A 53 2.00 5.86 -7.32
N ALA A 54 2.63 6.84 -6.66
CA ALA A 54 2.14 7.43 -5.42
C ALA A 54 1.51 8.81 -5.67
N ASP A 55 0.94 9.39 -4.60
CA ASP A 55 0.56 10.79 -4.62
C ASP A 55 1.78 11.72 -4.72
N CYS A 56 1.54 13.01 -4.89
CA CYS A 56 2.60 14.01 -5.11
C CYS A 56 3.53 14.24 -3.92
N THR A 57 3.30 13.61 -2.75
CA THR A 57 4.19 13.79 -1.59
C THR A 57 5.58 13.19 -1.85
N ILE A 58 5.66 12.01 -2.46
CA ILE A 58 6.93 11.31 -2.72
C ILE A 58 7.81 12.07 -3.73
N PRO A 59 7.34 12.43 -4.94
CA PRO A 59 8.15 13.22 -5.85
C PRO A 59 8.50 14.62 -5.31
N ALA A 60 7.65 15.25 -4.49
CA ALA A 60 7.99 16.48 -3.80
C ALA A 60 9.10 16.28 -2.77
N GLU A 61 9.03 15.21 -1.96
CA GLU A 61 10.09 14.87 -1.00
C GLU A 61 11.42 14.52 -1.66
N TYR A 62 11.40 13.98 -2.88
CA TYR A 62 12.64 13.78 -3.66
C TYR A 62 13.36 15.11 -3.95
N ILE A 63 12.64 16.13 -4.39
CA ILE A 63 13.22 17.49 -4.58
C ILE A 63 13.73 18.04 -3.24
N LEU A 64 12.94 17.91 -2.17
CA LEU A 64 13.34 18.36 -0.83
C LEU A 64 14.62 17.65 -0.36
N MET A 65 14.76 16.35 -0.58
CA MET A 65 15.96 15.57 -0.27
C MET A 65 17.19 16.11 -1.03
N MET A 66 17.07 16.39 -2.34
CA MET A 66 18.18 16.94 -3.11
C MET A 66 18.67 18.27 -2.51
N HIS A 67 17.77 19.15 -2.07
CA HIS A 67 18.13 20.40 -1.42
C HIS A 67 18.58 20.22 0.03
N PHE A 68 18.08 19.22 0.75
CA PHE A 68 18.56 18.87 2.06
C PHE A 68 20.03 18.45 2.01
N MET A 69 20.37 17.60 1.05
CA MET A 69 21.73 17.05 0.85
C MET A 69 22.69 17.98 0.09
N ASP A 70 22.17 19.08 -0.50
CA ASP A 70 22.93 19.92 -1.47
C ASP A 70 23.48 19.10 -2.64
N GLU A 71 22.68 18.14 -3.12
CA GLU A 71 22.99 17.24 -4.24
C GLU A 71 21.93 17.43 -5.35
N ILE A 72 21.87 18.63 -5.92
CA ILE A 72 20.78 19.06 -6.80
C ILE A 72 21.06 18.66 -8.26
N ASP A 73 20.30 17.70 -8.79
CA ASP A 73 20.20 17.44 -10.23
C ASP A 73 19.11 18.35 -10.83
N THR A 74 19.53 19.43 -11.47
CA THR A 74 18.60 20.42 -12.04
C THR A 74 17.75 19.89 -13.19
N ALA A 75 18.24 18.93 -13.97
CA ALA A 75 17.50 18.33 -15.07
C ALA A 75 16.39 17.41 -14.57
N LEU A 76 16.72 16.54 -13.61
CA LEU A 76 15.75 15.68 -12.95
C LEU A 76 14.71 16.50 -12.18
N GLN A 77 15.15 17.48 -11.41
CA GLN A 77 14.27 18.41 -10.68
C GLN A 77 13.25 19.09 -11.61
N ALA A 78 13.69 19.56 -12.77
CA ALA A 78 12.80 20.18 -13.75
C ALA A 78 11.73 19.19 -14.26
N LYS A 79 12.09 17.93 -14.52
CA LYS A 79 11.14 16.90 -14.92
C LYS A 79 10.14 16.55 -13.82
N ILE A 80 10.59 16.44 -12.56
CA ILE A 80 9.69 16.22 -11.42
C ILE A 80 8.74 17.42 -11.24
N ALA A 81 9.23 18.64 -11.40
CA ALA A 81 8.38 19.83 -11.32
C ALA A 81 7.28 19.84 -12.41
N VAL A 82 7.54 19.31 -13.62
CA VAL A 82 6.51 19.14 -14.66
C VAL A 82 5.41 18.19 -14.16
N TYR A 83 5.79 17.04 -13.60
CA TYR A 83 4.84 16.08 -13.01
C TYR A 83 4.00 16.73 -11.91
N LEU A 84 4.63 17.42 -10.97
CA LEU A 84 3.92 18.07 -9.86
C LEU A 84 2.90 19.10 -10.34
N ARG A 85 3.27 19.98 -11.29
CA ARG A 85 2.34 21.00 -11.84
C ARG A 85 1.13 20.36 -12.52
N ALA A 86 1.33 19.24 -13.22
CA ALA A 86 0.25 18.53 -13.94
C ALA A 86 -0.81 17.93 -13.00
N HIS A 87 -0.48 17.69 -11.73
CA HIS A 87 -1.39 17.09 -10.74
C HIS A 87 -2.10 18.11 -9.85
N GLN A 88 -1.92 19.42 -10.10
CA GLN A 88 -2.63 20.44 -9.34
C GLN A 88 -4.13 20.40 -9.65
N ARG A 89 -4.94 20.47 -8.61
CA ARG A 89 -6.40 20.53 -8.70
C ARG A 89 -6.86 21.92 -9.11
N ALA A 90 -8.10 22.02 -9.61
CA ALA A 90 -8.70 23.28 -10.02
C ALA A 90 -8.82 24.31 -8.87
N ASP A 91 -8.88 23.85 -7.61
CA ASP A 91 -8.90 24.70 -6.41
C ASP A 91 -7.50 25.13 -5.94
N GLY A 92 -6.44 24.73 -6.64
CA GLY A 92 -5.04 25.01 -6.31
C GLY A 92 -4.39 24.00 -5.35
N SER A 93 -5.16 23.08 -4.76
CA SER A 93 -4.64 22.06 -3.84
C SER A 93 -4.05 20.86 -4.57
N TYR A 94 -3.43 19.97 -3.79
CA TYR A 94 -3.04 18.62 -4.19
C TYR A 94 -3.74 17.60 -3.32
N SER A 95 -4.22 16.53 -3.92
CA SER A 95 -4.89 15.41 -3.23
C SER A 95 -3.97 14.22 -3.07
N LEU A 96 -4.32 13.33 -2.11
CA LEU A 96 -3.60 12.08 -1.88
C LEU A 96 -4.00 10.97 -2.88
N PHE A 97 -5.05 11.17 -3.67
CA PHE A 97 -5.48 10.25 -4.73
C PHE A 97 -6.35 10.97 -5.75
N THR A 98 -6.41 10.45 -6.96
CA THR A 98 -7.19 11.04 -8.06
C THR A 98 -8.67 11.18 -7.69
N GLY A 99 -9.20 12.39 -7.75
CA GLY A 99 -10.60 12.71 -7.37
C GLY A 99 -10.81 12.95 -5.87
N GLY A 100 -9.79 12.73 -5.03
CA GLY A 100 -9.84 12.96 -3.60
C GLY A 100 -9.91 14.44 -3.21
N PRO A 101 -10.19 14.78 -1.93
CA PRO A 101 -10.12 16.14 -1.43
C PRO A 101 -8.68 16.66 -1.41
N GLY A 102 -8.52 17.98 -1.40
CA GLY A 102 -7.22 18.60 -1.19
C GLY A 102 -6.65 18.24 0.20
N ASP A 103 -5.35 17.97 0.26
CA ASP A 103 -4.61 17.67 1.49
C ASP A 103 -3.60 18.78 1.81
N THR A 104 -3.61 19.26 3.04
CA THR A 104 -2.75 20.37 3.47
C THR A 104 -1.27 19.96 3.44
N SER A 105 -0.93 18.78 3.91
CA SER A 105 0.45 18.30 4.00
C SER A 105 1.06 18.06 2.63
N CYS A 106 0.30 17.44 1.74
CA CYS A 106 0.68 17.25 0.34
C CYS A 106 0.88 18.60 -0.36
N THR A 107 -0.09 19.52 -0.23
CA THR A 107 -0.03 20.84 -0.90
C THR A 107 1.15 21.66 -0.42
N VAL A 108 1.47 21.64 0.89
CA VAL A 108 2.65 22.33 1.46
C VAL A 108 3.95 21.76 0.92
N LYS A 109 4.09 20.42 0.86
CA LYS A 109 5.30 19.79 0.32
C LYS A 109 5.50 20.11 -1.16
N VAL A 110 4.44 20.03 -1.96
CA VAL A 110 4.50 20.31 -3.39
C VAL A 110 4.82 21.81 -3.63
N TYR A 111 4.15 22.72 -2.93
CA TYR A 111 4.47 24.14 -3.03
C TYR A 111 5.95 24.42 -2.73
N TYR A 112 6.47 23.81 -1.65
CA TYR A 112 7.87 24.02 -1.27
C TYR A 112 8.82 23.43 -2.32
N ALA A 113 8.56 22.22 -2.81
CA ALA A 113 9.35 21.59 -3.85
C ALA A 113 9.37 22.40 -5.16
N LEU A 114 8.22 22.92 -5.60
CA LEU A 114 8.14 23.78 -6.78
C LEU A 114 8.89 25.09 -6.59
N LYS A 115 8.81 25.71 -5.42
CA LYS A 115 9.58 26.92 -5.10
C LYS A 115 11.09 26.65 -5.11
N LEU A 116 11.53 25.50 -4.56
CA LEU A 116 12.93 25.05 -4.63
C LEU A 116 13.37 24.78 -6.09
N ALA A 117 12.46 24.29 -6.92
CA ALA A 117 12.69 24.06 -8.34
C ALA A 117 12.75 25.38 -9.17
N GLY A 118 12.48 26.52 -8.55
CA GLY A 118 12.61 27.84 -9.17
C GLY A 118 11.29 28.46 -9.66
N ASP A 119 10.13 27.91 -9.28
CA ASP A 119 8.84 28.48 -9.64
C ASP A 119 8.64 29.83 -8.93
N ASP A 120 8.18 30.81 -9.71
CA ASP A 120 7.86 32.15 -9.19
C ASP A 120 6.64 32.05 -8.25
N ILE A 121 6.77 32.61 -7.05
CA ILE A 121 5.70 32.63 -6.03
C ILE A 121 4.43 33.36 -6.48
N ASP A 122 4.53 34.21 -7.48
CA ASP A 122 3.41 34.94 -8.07
C ASP A 122 2.85 34.26 -9.33
N ALA A 123 3.42 33.13 -9.74
CA ALA A 123 2.84 32.30 -10.80
C ALA A 123 1.43 31.82 -10.40
N PRO A 124 0.48 31.72 -11.34
CA PRO A 124 -0.92 31.38 -11.02
C PRO A 124 -1.07 30.12 -10.19
N HIS A 125 -0.38 29.04 -10.54
CA HIS A 125 -0.45 27.75 -9.79
C HIS A 125 0.12 27.87 -8.37
N MET A 126 1.18 28.65 -8.16
CA MET A 126 1.77 28.89 -6.84
C MET A 126 0.85 29.77 -5.98
N THR A 127 0.28 30.83 -6.56
CA THR A 127 -0.68 31.68 -5.87
C THR A 127 -1.91 30.90 -5.42
N MET A 128 -2.50 30.08 -6.31
CA MET A 128 -3.65 29.24 -5.99
C MET A 128 -3.33 28.24 -4.86
N ALA A 129 -2.17 27.58 -4.89
CA ALA A 129 -1.76 26.65 -3.85
C ALA A 129 -1.56 27.37 -2.51
N ARG A 130 -0.89 28.52 -2.48
CA ARG A 130 -0.69 29.36 -1.30
C ARG A 130 -2.02 29.78 -0.68
N ASP A 131 -2.93 30.32 -1.48
CA ASP A 131 -4.22 30.81 -1.00
C ASP A 131 -5.06 29.67 -0.43
N TRP A 132 -5.03 28.50 -1.07
CA TRP A 132 -5.69 27.32 -0.56
C TRP A 132 -5.08 26.88 0.79
N ILE A 133 -3.75 26.77 0.92
CA ILE A 133 -3.06 26.41 2.18
C ILE A 133 -3.46 27.40 3.31
N LEU A 134 -3.45 28.69 3.04
CA LEU A 134 -3.83 29.70 4.01
C LEU A 134 -5.29 29.58 4.43
N SER A 135 -6.20 29.21 3.52
CA SER A 135 -7.61 28.97 3.81
C SER A 135 -7.81 27.75 4.75
N GLN A 136 -6.87 26.80 4.75
CA GLN A 136 -6.88 25.64 5.65
C GLN A 136 -6.22 25.91 7.02
N GLY A 137 -5.81 27.15 7.28
CA GLY A 137 -5.15 27.55 8.53
C GLY A 137 -3.61 27.61 8.41
N GLY A 138 -3.07 27.44 7.23
CA GLY A 138 -1.64 27.55 6.93
C GLY A 138 -0.84 26.27 7.18
N ALA A 139 0.44 26.32 6.83
CA ALA A 139 1.36 25.16 6.91
C ALA A 139 1.56 24.61 8.34
N ALA A 140 1.21 25.38 9.37
CA ALA A 140 1.24 24.93 10.77
C ALA A 140 0.26 23.78 11.06
N GLN A 141 -0.78 23.60 10.23
CA GLN A 141 -1.79 22.53 10.36
C GLN A 141 -1.40 21.23 9.65
N SER A 142 -0.23 21.16 9.04
CA SER A 142 0.28 19.95 8.40
C SER A 142 0.49 18.80 9.40
N ASN A 143 0.53 17.55 8.90
CA ASN A 143 0.81 16.36 9.69
C ASN A 143 2.25 16.36 10.26
N VAL A 144 2.55 15.39 11.13
CA VAL A 144 3.83 15.29 11.83
C VAL A 144 5.03 15.23 10.88
N PHE A 145 4.96 14.45 9.82
CA PHE A 145 6.07 14.28 8.87
C PHE A 145 6.38 15.58 8.12
N THR A 146 5.36 16.29 7.65
CA THR A 146 5.53 17.60 7.01
C THR A 146 6.12 18.62 7.99
N ARG A 147 5.71 18.62 9.27
CA ARG A 147 6.29 19.51 10.29
C ARG A 147 7.75 19.16 10.63
N ILE A 148 8.13 17.87 10.60
CA ILE A 148 9.54 17.45 10.75
C ILE A 148 10.35 18.03 9.59
N MET A 149 9.92 17.85 8.35
CA MET A 149 10.57 18.42 7.16
C MET A 149 10.68 19.96 7.30
N LEU A 150 9.60 20.65 7.65
CA LEU A 150 9.62 22.11 7.86
C LEU A 150 10.58 22.53 8.97
N ALA A 151 10.74 21.72 10.03
CA ALA A 151 11.70 22.00 11.11
C ALA A 151 13.14 21.80 10.65
N MET A 152 13.42 20.75 9.86
CA MET A 152 14.74 20.52 9.26
C MET A 152 15.14 21.65 8.31
N PHE A 153 14.18 22.22 7.59
CA PHE A 153 14.39 23.40 6.73
C PHE A 153 14.26 24.74 7.47
N GLU A 154 14.23 24.75 8.79
CA GLU A 154 14.16 25.94 9.65
C GLU A 154 12.91 26.82 9.41
N GLN A 155 11.83 26.25 8.86
CA GLN A 155 10.58 26.97 8.62
C GLN A 155 9.69 27.02 9.86
N VAL A 156 9.79 26.03 10.74
CA VAL A 156 9.12 25.99 12.04
C VAL A 156 10.13 25.64 13.15
N PRO A 157 9.90 26.08 14.41
CA PRO A 157 10.76 25.68 15.52
C PRO A 157 10.53 24.20 15.87
N TRP A 158 11.54 23.50 16.38
CA TRP A 158 11.46 22.09 16.76
C TRP A 158 10.35 21.75 17.78
N ARG A 159 9.83 22.73 18.52
CA ARG A 159 8.64 22.54 19.38
C ARG A 159 7.34 22.27 18.60
N ALA A 160 7.35 22.44 17.28
CA ALA A 160 6.26 22.07 16.37
C ALA A 160 6.21 20.55 16.09
N VAL A 161 7.29 19.86 16.41
CA VAL A 161 7.47 18.41 16.25
C VAL A 161 7.24 17.73 17.60
N PRO A 162 6.58 16.54 17.65
CA PRO A 162 6.50 15.73 18.87
C PRO A 162 7.90 15.38 19.41
N PHE A 163 8.00 15.15 20.71
CA PHE A 163 9.26 14.72 21.32
C PHE A 163 9.53 13.24 21.04
N ILE A 164 10.48 12.95 20.16
CA ILE A 164 10.88 11.61 19.71
C ILE A 164 12.40 11.41 19.92
N PRO A 165 12.84 11.20 21.17
CA PRO A 165 14.26 11.12 21.48
C PRO A 165 14.87 9.78 21.06
N VAL A 166 16.13 9.81 20.58
CA VAL A 166 16.87 8.61 20.21
C VAL A 166 17.07 7.64 21.38
N GLU A 167 16.97 8.11 22.61
CA GLU A 167 17.04 7.32 23.84
C GLU A 167 15.94 6.25 23.94
N ILE A 168 14.87 6.34 23.14
CA ILE A 168 13.86 5.28 22.96
C ILE A 168 14.53 3.95 22.61
N MET A 169 15.62 3.95 21.87
CA MET A 169 16.39 2.76 21.52
C MET A 169 16.97 2.00 22.73
N LEU A 170 17.03 2.63 23.89
CA LEU A 170 17.56 2.02 25.12
C LEU A 170 16.47 1.49 26.05
N LEU A 171 15.21 1.69 25.72
CA LEU A 171 14.09 1.20 26.52
C LEU A 171 14.07 -0.33 26.55
N PRO A 172 13.66 -0.96 27.65
CA PRO A 172 13.48 -2.39 27.71
C PRO A 172 12.17 -2.82 27.03
N ASN A 173 12.11 -4.06 26.50
CA ASN A 173 10.98 -4.60 25.72
C ASN A 173 9.62 -4.53 26.43
N TRP A 174 9.62 -4.55 27.78
CA TRP A 174 8.38 -4.42 28.55
C TRP A 174 7.81 -3.00 28.55
N PHE A 175 8.60 -2.00 28.20
CA PHE A 175 8.16 -0.59 28.26
C PHE A 175 7.04 -0.34 27.23
N PRO A 176 5.97 0.41 27.59
CA PRO A 176 4.81 0.62 26.72
C PRO A 176 5.15 1.19 25.34
N PHE A 177 6.14 2.05 25.24
CA PHE A 177 6.55 2.71 23.97
C PHE A 177 7.80 2.07 23.35
N HIS A 178 8.05 0.78 23.60
CA HIS A 178 9.16 0.09 22.98
C HIS A 178 8.97 -0.08 21.46
N LEU A 179 10.04 -0.01 20.69
CA LEU A 179 10.07 -0.06 19.25
C LEU A 179 9.39 -1.33 18.67
N ASP A 180 9.51 -2.48 19.34
CA ASP A 180 8.92 -3.76 18.89
C ASP A 180 7.37 -3.77 18.92
N LYS A 181 6.74 -2.71 19.42
CA LYS A 181 5.27 -2.60 19.50
C LYS A 181 4.65 -1.84 18.35
N VAL A 182 5.46 -1.27 17.47
CA VAL A 182 5.00 -0.63 16.25
C VAL A 182 5.33 -1.50 15.03
N ALA A 183 4.62 -1.29 13.92
CA ALA A 183 4.82 -2.03 12.67
C ALA A 183 6.21 -1.79 12.06
N TYR A 184 6.64 -2.70 11.17
CA TYR A 184 7.99 -2.62 10.59
C TYR A 184 8.23 -1.31 9.83
N TRP A 185 7.27 -0.86 9.04
CA TRP A 185 7.38 0.41 8.31
C TRP A 185 7.54 1.61 9.23
N SER A 186 6.89 1.58 10.39
CA SER A 186 7.09 2.60 11.42
C SER A 186 8.50 2.50 12.02
N ARG A 187 8.99 1.30 12.33
CA ARG A 187 10.35 1.08 12.86
C ARG A 187 11.41 1.62 11.91
N THR A 188 11.33 1.25 10.64
CA THR A 188 12.33 1.63 9.62
C THR A 188 12.34 3.13 9.33
N VAL A 189 11.18 3.78 9.35
CA VAL A 189 11.07 5.25 9.19
C VAL A 189 11.55 5.97 10.45
N MET A 190 11.14 5.50 11.64
CA MET A 190 11.36 6.22 12.91
C MET A 190 12.81 6.15 13.40
N VAL A 191 13.51 5.02 13.24
CA VAL A 191 14.86 4.86 13.83
C VAL A 191 15.87 5.88 13.30
N PRO A 192 16.03 6.10 11.98
CA PRO A 192 16.88 7.20 11.51
C PRO A 192 16.32 8.58 11.89
N LEU A 193 14.99 8.78 11.92
CA LEU A 193 14.38 10.02 12.37
C LEU A 193 14.68 10.33 13.85
N PHE A 194 14.82 9.33 14.72
CA PHE A 194 15.25 9.56 16.10
C PHE A 194 16.61 10.26 16.16
N ILE A 195 17.55 9.85 15.30
CA ILE A 195 18.87 10.50 15.20
C ILE A 195 18.71 11.95 14.72
N LEU A 196 18.00 12.16 13.62
CA LEU A 196 17.83 13.46 12.98
C LEU A 196 17.11 14.45 13.92
N CYS A 197 16.00 14.05 14.53
CA CYS A 197 15.21 14.91 15.43
C CYS A 197 15.91 15.20 16.76
N SER A 198 16.57 14.21 17.39
CA SER A 198 17.30 14.41 18.66
C SER A 198 18.49 15.34 18.51
N ASN A 199 19.08 15.38 17.33
CA ASN A 199 20.21 16.27 17.04
C ASN A 199 19.80 17.55 16.30
N LYS A 200 18.49 17.73 16.06
CA LYS A 200 17.92 18.92 15.41
C LYS A 200 18.63 19.23 14.10
N VAL A 201 18.83 18.19 13.29
CA VAL A 201 19.56 18.29 12.04
C VAL A 201 18.87 19.27 11.09
N THR A 202 19.65 20.10 10.42
CA THR A 202 19.15 21.10 9.48
C THR A 202 19.60 20.80 8.04
N ALA A 203 18.70 21.07 7.11
CA ALA A 203 18.97 20.98 5.67
C ALA A 203 20.06 21.97 5.25
N ARG A 204 20.91 21.58 4.31
CA ARG A 204 21.89 22.52 3.74
C ARG A 204 21.22 23.69 3.02
N ASN A 205 20.16 23.41 2.24
CA ASN A 205 19.36 24.41 1.55
C ASN A 205 20.21 25.58 1.03
N PRO A 206 21.09 25.34 0.03
CA PRO A 206 22.15 26.28 -0.33
C PRO A 206 21.64 27.65 -0.78
N GLN A 207 20.42 27.68 -1.34
CA GLN A 207 19.79 28.94 -1.80
C GLN A 207 18.98 29.62 -0.69
N LYS A 208 18.89 29.03 0.51
CA LYS A 208 18.12 29.55 1.65
C LYS A 208 16.66 29.88 1.34
N ILE A 209 16.05 29.09 0.45
CA ILE A 209 14.65 29.27 0.07
C ILE A 209 13.76 28.79 1.25
N GLY A 210 12.81 29.61 1.63
CA GLY A 210 11.84 29.32 2.70
C GLY A 210 10.41 29.54 2.26
N VAL A 211 9.44 29.19 3.10
CA VAL A 211 7.99 29.23 2.82
C VAL A 211 7.21 29.99 3.91
N ARG A 212 7.75 31.09 4.39
CA ARG A 212 7.12 31.92 5.43
C ARG A 212 5.75 32.43 5.03
N GLU A 213 5.50 32.63 3.75
CA GLU A 213 4.23 33.06 3.18
C GLU A 213 3.10 32.02 3.32
N LEU A 214 3.41 30.78 3.70
CA LEU A 214 2.41 29.72 3.94
C LEU A 214 1.84 29.72 5.36
N PHE A 215 2.26 30.63 6.23
CA PHE A 215 1.83 30.66 7.63
C PHE A 215 0.87 31.80 7.91
N THR A 216 -0.25 31.51 8.55
CA THR A 216 -1.23 32.53 9.00
C THR A 216 -0.76 33.29 10.25
N VAL A 217 0.09 32.65 11.06
CA VAL A 217 0.74 33.22 12.24
C VAL A 217 2.23 32.93 12.13
N ASP A 218 3.07 33.89 12.58
CA ASP A 218 4.51 33.67 12.64
C ASP A 218 4.82 32.34 13.37
N PRO A 219 5.56 31.40 12.72
CA PRO A 219 5.84 30.08 13.30
C PRO A 219 6.45 30.12 14.70
N VAL A 220 7.23 31.15 15.04
CA VAL A 220 7.80 31.32 16.39
C VAL A 220 6.71 31.67 17.41
N LYS A 221 5.61 32.31 16.99
CA LYS A 221 4.49 32.72 17.84
C LYS A 221 3.35 31.70 17.87
N GLU A 222 3.31 30.77 16.89
CA GLU A 222 2.26 29.74 16.80
C GLU A 222 2.28 28.83 18.06
N ARG A 223 1.10 28.57 18.62
CA ARG A 223 0.93 27.75 19.84
C ARG A 223 0.10 26.48 19.60
N ASN A 224 -0.53 26.38 18.43
CA ASN A 224 -1.57 25.38 18.14
C ASN A 224 -1.12 24.24 17.22
N TYR A 225 0.18 23.94 17.16
CA TYR A 225 0.71 22.85 16.32
C TYR A 225 0.07 21.46 16.60
N PHE A 226 -0.49 21.26 17.78
CA PHE A 226 -1.11 20.01 18.21
C PHE A 226 -2.63 20.15 18.45
N ALA A 227 -3.29 21.08 17.76
CA ALA A 227 -4.75 21.28 17.86
C ALA A 227 -5.58 20.04 17.47
N HIS A 228 -5.04 19.18 16.63
CA HIS A 228 -5.63 17.92 16.23
C HIS A 228 -5.71 16.87 17.37
N VAL A 229 -4.90 16.99 18.41
CA VAL A 229 -4.90 16.07 19.57
C VAL A 229 -6.09 16.40 20.47
N LYS A 230 -7.22 15.74 20.24
CA LYS A 230 -8.50 16.03 20.95
C LYS A 230 -8.79 15.04 22.09
N THR A 231 -8.28 13.80 22.02
CA THR A 231 -8.59 12.75 23.01
C THR A 231 -7.96 13.06 24.37
N PRO A 232 -8.61 12.69 25.51
CA PRO A 232 -8.04 12.89 26.85
C PRO A 232 -6.69 12.20 27.01
N LEU A 233 -6.55 10.97 26.52
CA LEU A 233 -5.29 10.22 26.56
C LEU A 233 -4.19 10.91 25.73
N GLY A 234 -4.51 11.36 24.52
CA GLY A 234 -3.58 12.10 23.69
C GLY A 234 -3.10 13.39 24.33
N LYS A 235 -4.00 14.15 25.00
CA LYS A 235 -3.62 15.36 25.76
C LYS A 235 -2.72 15.05 26.94
N LEU A 236 -2.97 13.94 27.66
CA LEU A 236 -2.10 13.47 28.74
C LEU A 236 -0.71 13.13 28.20
N VAL A 237 -0.62 12.35 27.13
CA VAL A 237 0.66 11.98 26.50
C VAL A 237 1.40 13.22 26.02
N LEU A 238 0.70 14.16 25.34
CA LEU A 238 1.30 15.44 24.93
C LEU A 238 1.83 16.26 26.12
N GLY A 239 1.14 16.23 27.27
CA GLY A 239 1.61 16.85 28.49
C GLY A 239 2.89 16.20 29.03
N LEU A 240 2.96 14.86 29.02
CA LEU A 240 4.15 14.09 29.42
C LEU A 240 5.32 14.32 28.46
N GLU A 241 5.07 14.39 27.15
CA GLU A 241 6.10 14.71 26.14
C GLU A 241 6.69 16.11 26.36
N ARG A 242 5.85 17.11 26.59
CA ARG A 242 6.30 18.49 26.92
C ARG A 242 7.12 18.54 28.19
N PHE A 243 6.71 17.79 29.20
CA PHE A 243 7.47 17.66 30.44
C PHE A 243 8.83 17.00 30.15
N ALA A 244 8.86 15.86 29.47
CA ALA A 244 10.07 15.14 29.10
C ALA A 244 11.02 15.97 28.22
N SER A 245 10.50 16.71 27.25
CA SER A 245 11.30 17.59 26.37
C SER A 245 11.98 18.74 27.15
N THR A 246 11.42 19.16 28.29
CA THR A 246 12.05 20.17 29.16
C THR A 246 13.35 19.65 29.80
N PHE A 247 13.45 18.34 30.01
CA PHE A 247 14.63 17.69 30.57
C PHE A 247 15.64 17.21 29.52
N GLU A 248 15.27 17.24 28.22
CA GLU A 248 16.16 16.83 27.12
C GLU A 248 17.56 17.46 27.19
N PRO A 249 17.74 18.78 27.44
CA PRO A 249 19.06 19.40 27.52
C PRO A 249 19.93 18.87 28.65
N TYR A 250 19.33 18.26 29.67
CA TYR A 250 20.03 17.73 30.86
C TYR A 250 20.37 16.23 30.70
N LEU A 251 19.96 15.57 29.62
CA LEU A 251 20.32 14.18 29.38
C LEU A 251 21.84 14.04 29.24
N PRO A 252 22.47 13.02 29.87
CA PRO A 252 23.91 12.80 29.74
C PRO A 252 24.31 12.57 28.28
N LYS A 253 25.29 13.32 27.77
CA LYS A 253 25.81 13.17 26.39
C LYS A 253 26.23 11.73 26.07
N LYS A 254 26.78 11.01 27.07
CA LYS A 254 27.16 9.59 26.92
C LYS A 254 25.96 8.68 26.67
N LEU A 255 24.78 8.98 27.27
CA LEU A 255 23.55 8.22 27.06
C LEU A 255 23.05 8.44 25.63
N ARG A 256 23.00 9.69 25.17
CA ARG A 256 22.63 10.05 23.80
C ARG A 256 23.56 9.40 22.79
N ALA A 257 24.87 9.48 22.99
CA ALA A 257 25.85 8.82 22.13
C ALA A 257 25.61 7.30 22.02
N LYS A 258 25.40 6.63 23.18
CA LYS A 258 25.06 5.19 23.20
C LYS A 258 23.77 4.88 22.45
N ALA A 259 22.73 5.70 22.61
CA ALA A 259 21.45 5.53 21.91
C ALA A 259 21.60 5.74 20.40
N THR A 260 22.36 6.77 19.99
CA THR A 260 22.67 7.03 18.57
C THR A 260 23.45 5.87 17.95
N THR A 261 24.47 5.33 18.62
CA THR A 261 25.18 4.15 18.15
C THR A 261 24.25 2.96 17.97
N LYS A 262 23.39 2.68 18.96
CA LYS A 262 22.41 1.57 18.85
C LYS A 262 21.41 1.78 17.71
N ALA A 263 20.96 3.02 17.49
CA ALA A 263 20.09 3.35 16.37
C ALA A 263 20.77 3.18 15.02
N SER A 264 22.02 3.65 14.89
CA SER A 264 22.78 3.50 13.65
C SER A 264 23.11 2.03 13.33
N GLU A 265 23.55 1.24 14.32
CA GLU A 265 23.75 -0.20 14.15
C GLU A 265 22.45 -0.90 13.70
N TRP A 266 21.31 -0.57 14.31
CA TRP A 266 20.04 -1.18 13.98
C TRP A 266 19.62 -0.96 12.53
N PHE A 267 19.69 0.28 12.02
CA PHE A 267 19.26 0.53 10.64
C PHE A 267 20.32 0.13 9.61
N ILE A 268 21.63 0.20 9.94
CA ILE A 268 22.71 -0.27 9.05
C ILE A 268 22.59 -1.78 8.81
N GLU A 269 22.31 -2.56 9.85
CA GLU A 269 22.07 -4.00 9.72
C GLU A 269 20.91 -4.32 8.75
N ARG A 270 19.96 -3.40 8.61
CA ARG A 270 18.76 -3.53 7.79
C ARG A 270 18.82 -2.79 6.44
N LEU A 271 19.98 -2.27 6.08
CA LEU A 271 20.22 -1.77 4.72
C LEU A 271 20.23 -2.96 3.77
N ASN A 272 19.16 -3.11 3.01
CA ASN A 272 19.05 -4.16 2.01
C ASN A 272 19.71 -3.69 0.71
N GLY A 273 20.66 -4.39 0.18
CA GLY A 273 21.40 -4.11 -1.04
C GLY A 273 20.73 -3.13 -2.02
N VAL A 274 19.94 -3.68 -2.96
CA VAL A 274 19.30 -2.86 -4.01
C VAL A 274 18.10 -2.03 -3.53
N ASP A 275 17.46 -2.43 -2.42
CA ASP A 275 16.18 -1.84 -1.97
C ASP A 275 16.32 -0.98 -0.69
N GLY A 276 17.52 -0.80 -0.16
CA GLY A 276 17.76 0.12 0.96
C GLY A 276 17.02 -0.22 2.24
N LEU A 277 16.88 0.74 3.14
CA LEU A 277 16.22 0.54 4.44
C LEU A 277 14.71 0.33 4.29
N GLY A 278 14.21 -0.83 4.72
CA GLY A 278 12.78 -1.16 4.73
C GLY A 278 12.15 -1.19 3.34
N ALA A 279 12.94 -1.00 2.29
CA ALA A 279 12.55 -0.99 0.88
C ALA A 279 11.39 -0.01 0.57
N ILE A 280 11.27 1.08 1.35
CA ILE A 280 10.30 2.16 1.17
C ILE A 280 10.97 3.53 1.20
N PHE A 281 10.57 4.41 0.29
CA PHE A 281 11.19 5.72 0.08
C PHE A 281 11.42 6.55 1.37
N PRO A 282 10.42 6.73 2.29
CA PRO A 282 10.65 7.56 3.47
C PRO A 282 11.75 7.00 4.40
N ALA A 283 11.84 5.68 4.53
CA ALA A 283 12.88 5.05 5.36
C ALA A 283 14.27 5.18 4.71
N MET A 284 14.35 5.02 3.38
CA MET A 284 15.60 5.18 2.62
C MET A 284 16.13 6.60 2.73
N VAL A 285 15.28 7.61 2.55
CA VAL A 285 15.67 9.04 2.64
C VAL A 285 16.15 9.37 4.04
N ASN A 286 15.37 8.99 5.07
CA ASN A 286 15.78 9.24 6.46
C ASN A 286 17.11 8.57 6.81
N ALA A 287 17.35 7.34 6.29
CA ALA A 287 18.63 6.65 6.46
C ALA A 287 19.79 7.38 5.75
N TYR A 288 19.55 7.84 4.52
CA TYR A 288 20.54 8.57 3.73
C TYR A 288 20.96 9.88 4.42
N GLU A 289 20.00 10.66 4.89
CA GLU A 289 20.22 11.89 5.67
C GLU A 289 20.93 11.62 7.01
N ALA A 290 20.53 10.54 7.72
CA ALA A 290 21.15 10.15 8.98
C ALA A 290 22.61 9.68 8.79
N LEU A 291 22.93 8.94 7.73
CA LEU A 291 24.29 8.52 7.40
C LEU A 291 25.19 9.72 7.09
N ASP A 292 24.69 10.73 6.38
CA ASP A 292 25.40 11.99 6.15
C ASP A 292 25.72 12.70 7.46
N TRP A 293 24.70 12.85 8.32
CA TRP A 293 24.88 13.48 9.64
C TRP A 293 25.88 12.71 10.54
N LEU A 294 25.87 11.36 10.47
CA LEU A 294 26.83 10.51 11.19
C LEU A 294 28.27 10.63 10.68
N GLY A 295 28.46 11.33 9.55
CA GLY A 295 29.78 11.61 8.97
C GLY A 295 30.31 10.52 8.02
N TYR A 296 29.47 9.64 7.53
CA TYR A 296 29.86 8.70 6.47
C TYR A 296 30.08 9.48 5.16
N PRO A 297 31.24 9.36 4.51
CA PRO A 297 31.50 10.07 3.26
C PRO A 297 30.64 9.53 2.10
N PRO A 298 30.43 10.30 1.03
CA PRO A 298 29.58 9.90 -0.10
C PRO A 298 29.98 8.56 -0.75
N GLU A 299 31.25 8.22 -0.73
CA GLU A 299 31.82 6.99 -1.32
C GLU A 299 31.69 5.78 -0.39
N HIS A 300 31.25 5.97 0.86
CA HIS A 300 31.09 4.88 1.81
C HIS A 300 29.97 3.94 1.35
N GLU A 301 30.17 2.63 1.48
CA GLU A 301 29.23 1.60 1.03
C GLU A 301 27.79 1.85 1.51
N TYR A 302 27.59 2.22 2.77
CA TYR A 302 26.25 2.46 3.33
C TYR A 302 25.56 3.65 2.66
N ARG A 303 26.29 4.75 2.42
CA ARG A 303 25.72 5.90 1.70
C ARG A 303 25.42 5.58 0.25
N ARG A 304 26.31 4.80 -0.40
CA ARG A 304 26.08 4.36 -1.77
C ARG A 304 24.83 3.49 -1.89
N ILE A 305 24.66 2.49 -1.01
CA ILE A 305 23.46 1.64 -0.96
C ILE A 305 22.19 2.51 -0.78
N ALA A 306 22.17 3.40 0.22
CA ALA A 306 21.03 4.25 0.50
C ALA A 306 20.69 5.17 -0.69
N ARG A 307 21.68 5.75 -1.35
CA ARG A 307 21.51 6.60 -2.52
C ARG A 307 20.97 5.82 -3.73
N GLU A 308 21.66 4.74 -4.10
CA GLU A 308 21.30 3.93 -5.28
C GLU A 308 19.91 3.32 -5.14
N SER A 309 19.49 2.92 -3.92
CA SER A 309 18.15 2.40 -3.67
C SER A 309 17.06 3.45 -3.92
N ILE A 310 17.30 4.72 -3.55
CA ILE A 310 16.39 5.84 -3.82
C ILE A 310 16.33 6.14 -5.33
N GLU A 311 17.49 6.18 -6.01
CA GLU A 311 17.57 6.46 -7.44
C GLU A 311 16.82 5.41 -8.28
N ARG A 312 16.80 4.15 -7.87
CA ARG A 312 16.05 3.05 -8.53
C ARG A 312 14.53 3.20 -8.48
N LEU A 313 14.02 4.01 -7.57
CA LEU A 313 12.58 4.31 -7.50
C LEU A 313 12.12 5.33 -8.53
N LEU A 314 13.06 5.98 -9.24
CA LEU A 314 12.72 6.98 -10.24
C LEU A 314 12.12 6.36 -11.51
N VAL A 315 11.00 6.91 -11.94
CA VAL A 315 10.43 6.70 -13.27
C VAL A 315 10.72 7.94 -14.09
N ILE A 316 11.58 7.82 -15.09
CA ILE A 316 12.01 8.92 -15.91
C ILE A 316 11.44 8.73 -17.33
N LYS A 317 10.54 9.63 -17.73
CA LYS A 317 9.96 9.71 -19.08
C LYS A 317 10.67 10.81 -19.87
N ASP A 318 10.29 11.00 -21.13
CA ASP A 318 10.91 12.02 -22.00
C ASP A 318 10.66 13.42 -21.47
N ASP A 319 9.44 13.74 -21.04
CA ASP A 319 8.96 15.06 -20.66
C ASP A 319 8.81 15.27 -19.14
N HIS A 320 8.68 14.22 -18.35
CA HIS A 320 8.50 14.30 -16.90
C HIS A 320 9.19 13.15 -16.15
N ALA A 321 9.25 13.27 -14.83
CA ALA A 321 9.72 12.20 -13.96
C ALA A 321 8.95 12.21 -12.63
N TYR A 322 8.87 11.05 -11.98
CA TYR A 322 8.38 10.94 -10.61
C TYR A 322 9.12 9.82 -9.87
N CYS A 323 9.07 9.87 -8.55
CA CYS A 323 9.64 8.84 -7.70
C CYS A 323 8.53 7.91 -7.19
N GLN A 324 8.72 6.60 -7.29
CA GLN A 324 7.86 5.58 -6.71
C GLN A 324 8.15 5.45 -5.20
N PRO A 325 7.18 5.02 -4.37
CA PRO A 325 7.39 4.79 -2.94
C PRO A 325 8.17 3.50 -2.66
N CYS A 326 8.03 2.51 -3.51
CA CYS A 326 8.67 1.20 -3.51
C CYS A 326 8.39 0.51 -4.84
N VAL A 327 8.87 -0.72 -5.01
CA VAL A 327 8.57 -1.59 -6.14
C VAL A 327 7.99 -2.93 -5.65
N SER A 328 7.20 -3.60 -6.48
CA SER A 328 6.39 -4.79 -6.11
C SER A 328 6.69 -6.05 -6.94
N PRO A 329 7.94 -6.43 -7.19
CA PRO A 329 8.24 -7.53 -8.12
C PRO A 329 7.71 -8.89 -7.66
N ILE A 330 7.72 -9.17 -6.36
CA ILE A 330 7.21 -10.43 -5.80
C ILE A 330 5.69 -10.49 -5.96
N TRP A 331 4.99 -9.43 -5.56
CA TRP A 331 3.54 -9.30 -5.67
C TRP A 331 3.06 -9.39 -7.12
N ASP A 332 3.65 -8.60 -8.01
CA ASP A 332 3.29 -8.57 -9.43
C ASP A 332 3.55 -9.91 -10.12
N THR A 333 4.67 -10.57 -9.80
CA THR A 333 4.99 -11.88 -10.35
C THR A 333 4.06 -12.97 -9.84
N GLY A 334 3.72 -12.94 -8.54
CA GLY A 334 2.79 -13.88 -7.92
C GLY A 334 1.39 -13.80 -8.55
N LEU A 335 0.82 -12.60 -8.61
CA LEU A 335 -0.53 -12.38 -9.17
C LEU A 335 -0.59 -12.62 -10.68
N THR A 336 0.45 -12.20 -11.43
CA THR A 336 0.54 -12.50 -12.87
C THR A 336 0.61 -14.00 -13.11
N SER A 337 1.37 -14.74 -12.28
CA SER A 337 1.45 -16.20 -12.38
C SER A 337 0.09 -16.86 -12.13
N LEU A 338 -0.67 -16.43 -11.11
CA LEU A 338 -2.01 -16.94 -10.85
C LEU A 338 -2.97 -16.67 -12.04
N ALA A 339 -2.92 -15.48 -12.63
CA ALA A 339 -3.74 -15.14 -13.79
C ALA A 339 -3.38 -16.00 -15.00
N LEU A 340 -2.09 -16.19 -15.28
CA LEU A 340 -1.62 -17.03 -16.39
C LEU A 340 -1.89 -18.52 -16.16
N GLN A 341 -1.78 -19.01 -14.91
CA GLN A 341 -2.19 -20.37 -14.54
C GLN A 341 -3.69 -20.61 -14.81
N GLU A 342 -4.54 -19.62 -14.52
CA GLU A 342 -5.97 -19.71 -14.82
C GLU A 342 -6.22 -19.81 -16.33
N VAL A 343 -5.48 -19.05 -17.16
CA VAL A 343 -5.54 -19.15 -18.62
C VAL A 343 -5.15 -20.56 -19.07
N ASN A 344 -4.06 -21.10 -18.52
CA ASN A 344 -3.44 -22.36 -18.94
C ASN A 344 -4.26 -23.60 -18.57
N LYS A 345 -5.23 -23.50 -17.67
CA LYS A 345 -6.15 -24.60 -17.33
C LYS A 345 -6.95 -25.09 -18.54
N TYR A 346 -7.27 -24.19 -19.48
CA TYR A 346 -8.06 -24.51 -20.67
C TYR A 346 -7.25 -24.44 -21.96
N ASP A 347 -6.42 -23.40 -22.12
CA ASP A 347 -5.67 -23.12 -23.35
C ASP A 347 -4.18 -23.29 -23.07
N GLN A 348 -3.69 -24.52 -23.13
CA GLN A 348 -2.29 -24.85 -22.95
C GLN A 348 -1.46 -24.29 -24.11
N ASP A 349 -0.57 -23.34 -23.81
CA ASP A 349 0.33 -22.68 -24.75
C ASP A 349 1.77 -22.77 -24.23
N ASP A 350 2.68 -23.31 -25.03
CA ASP A 350 4.09 -23.53 -24.64
C ASP A 350 4.79 -22.24 -24.20
N ARG A 351 4.42 -21.08 -24.76
CA ARG A 351 4.99 -19.78 -24.36
C ARG A 351 4.53 -19.39 -22.95
N THR A 352 3.24 -19.63 -22.65
CA THR A 352 2.67 -19.37 -21.32
C THR A 352 3.30 -20.29 -20.29
N GLU A 353 3.48 -21.57 -20.62
CA GLU A 353 4.15 -22.54 -19.74
C GLU A 353 5.60 -22.20 -19.45
N ALA A 354 6.36 -21.78 -20.48
CA ALA A 354 7.73 -21.33 -20.33
C ALA A 354 7.83 -20.07 -19.43
N ALA A 355 6.94 -19.11 -19.64
CA ALA A 355 6.89 -17.90 -18.85
C ALA A 355 6.53 -18.16 -17.37
N LEU A 356 5.54 -19.03 -17.14
CA LEU A 356 5.15 -19.48 -15.79
C LEU A 356 6.31 -20.19 -15.09
N THR A 357 6.98 -21.11 -15.77
CA THR A 357 8.13 -21.84 -15.22
C THR A 357 9.24 -20.89 -14.80
N ALA A 358 9.56 -19.89 -15.64
CA ALA A 358 10.56 -18.87 -15.31
C ALA A 358 10.15 -18.04 -14.10
N GLY A 359 8.89 -17.55 -14.05
CA GLY A 359 8.36 -16.76 -12.97
C GLY A 359 8.33 -17.50 -11.64
N LEU A 360 7.83 -18.74 -11.63
CA LEU A 360 7.76 -19.56 -10.41
C LEU A 360 9.16 -19.92 -9.88
N ARG A 361 10.12 -20.21 -10.73
CA ARG A 361 11.53 -20.44 -10.32
C ARG A 361 12.18 -19.18 -9.78
N TRP A 362 11.90 -18.01 -10.39
CA TRP A 362 12.39 -16.75 -9.86
C TRP A 362 11.79 -16.49 -8.48
N LEU A 363 10.48 -16.67 -8.28
CA LEU A 363 9.84 -16.56 -6.96
C LEU A 363 10.44 -17.54 -5.96
N ALA A 364 10.61 -18.82 -6.31
CA ALA A 364 11.22 -19.81 -5.42
C ALA A 364 12.64 -19.38 -4.97
N SER A 365 13.44 -18.77 -5.86
CA SER A 365 14.78 -18.27 -5.56
C SER A 365 14.81 -17.12 -4.56
N LYS A 366 13.68 -16.41 -4.37
CA LYS A 366 13.54 -15.25 -3.48
C LYS A 366 13.01 -15.61 -2.09
N GLN A 367 12.74 -16.89 -1.79
CA GLN A 367 12.24 -17.29 -0.48
C GLN A 367 13.25 -17.03 0.64
N LEU A 368 12.78 -16.40 1.71
CA LEU A 368 13.58 -16.09 2.90
C LEU A 368 13.50 -17.24 3.90
N THR A 369 14.54 -18.07 3.96
CA THR A 369 14.54 -19.29 4.79
C THR A 369 15.21 -19.08 6.14
N ASP A 370 16.48 -18.64 6.15
CA ASP A 370 17.29 -18.63 7.36
C ASP A 370 17.71 -17.21 7.80
N HIS A 371 17.13 -16.18 7.19
CA HIS A 371 17.41 -14.80 7.55
C HIS A 371 16.86 -14.43 8.93
N PRO A 372 17.61 -13.67 9.74
CA PRO A 372 17.07 -13.03 10.92
C PRO A 372 16.04 -12.01 10.47
N GLY A 373 14.83 -12.07 11.03
CA GLY A 373 13.75 -11.12 10.75
C GLY A 373 13.13 -10.60 12.03
N ASP A 374 12.61 -9.39 12.01
CA ASP A 374 11.98 -8.78 13.19
C ASP A 374 10.73 -9.55 13.64
N TRP A 375 10.07 -10.26 12.73
CA TRP A 375 8.93 -11.15 13.03
C TRP A 375 9.27 -12.24 14.07
N ARG A 376 10.54 -12.68 14.16
CA ARG A 376 11.02 -13.65 15.17
C ARG A 376 10.92 -13.16 16.59
N ILE A 377 10.83 -11.86 16.83
CA ILE A 377 10.62 -11.30 18.16
C ILE A 377 9.31 -11.85 18.77
N ARG A 378 8.29 -12.06 17.94
CA ARG A 378 6.98 -12.59 18.35
C ARG A 378 6.84 -14.09 18.12
N ARG A 379 7.57 -14.64 17.17
CA ARG A 379 7.49 -16.04 16.72
C ARG A 379 8.89 -16.66 16.65
N PRO A 380 9.63 -16.76 17.78
CA PRO A 380 11.05 -17.20 17.77
C PRO A 380 11.22 -18.65 17.30
N ASP A 381 10.21 -19.50 17.50
CA ASP A 381 10.27 -20.95 17.22
C ASP A 381 9.78 -21.29 15.81
N VAL A 382 9.33 -20.31 15.02
CA VAL A 382 8.84 -20.53 13.66
C VAL A 382 10.02 -20.49 12.68
N GLU A 383 10.12 -21.51 11.82
CA GLU A 383 11.12 -21.51 10.73
C GLU A 383 10.82 -20.45 9.68
N GLY A 384 11.85 -19.94 8.99
CA GLY A 384 11.67 -19.00 7.88
C GLY A 384 11.07 -19.70 6.65
N GLY A 385 10.30 -18.95 5.86
CA GLY A 385 9.61 -19.52 4.69
C GLY A 385 8.79 -18.50 3.90
N GLY A 386 8.83 -17.21 4.28
CA GLY A 386 8.11 -16.14 3.60
C GLY A 386 8.90 -15.48 2.46
N TRP A 387 8.27 -14.52 1.81
CA TRP A 387 8.84 -13.64 0.79
C TRP A 387 8.67 -12.18 1.19
N ALA A 388 9.63 -11.34 0.80
CA ALA A 388 9.45 -9.90 0.87
C ALA A 388 8.50 -9.44 -0.26
N PHE A 389 7.96 -8.24 -0.15
CA PHE A 389 7.18 -7.59 -1.21
C PHE A 389 8.09 -7.09 -2.37
N GLN A 390 9.29 -6.63 -2.03
CA GLN A 390 10.28 -6.03 -2.91
C GLN A 390 11.34 -7.08 -3.37
N PHE A 391 12.36 -6.64 -4.13
CA PHE A 391 13.46 -7.53 -4.55
C PHE A 391 14.26 -8.06 -3.37
N GLU A 392 14.59 -7.17 -2.40
CA GLU A 392 15.38 -7.47 -1.21
C GLU A 392 14.85 -6.67 0.00
N ASN A 393 14.18 -7.35 0.92
CA ASN A 393 13.79 -6.80 2.22
C ASN A 393 13.81 -7.91 3.27
N THR A 394 15.00 -8.47 3.48
CA THR A 394 15.21 -9.76 4.14
C THR A 394 14.74 -9.84 5.58
N HIS A 395 14.72 -8.70 6.31
CA HIS A 395 14.24 -8.64 7.68
C HIS A 395 12.70 -8.62 7.80
N TYR A 396 12.00 -8.37 6.70
CA TYR A 396 10.56 -8.12 6.68
C TYR A 396 9.83 -8.91 5.58
N PRO A 397 9.80 -10.26 5.70
CA PRO A 397 8.93 -11.05 4.85
C PRO A 397 7.46 -10.62 5.05
N ASP A 398 6.73 -10.54 3.95
CA ASP A 398 5.32 -10.16 3.89
C ASP A 398 4.44 -11.42 3.90
N VAL A 399 3.48 -11.48 4.82
CA VAL A 399 2.56 -12.62 4.95
C VAL A 399 1.63 -12.72 3.75
N ASP A 400 1.20 -11.58 3.22
CA ASP A 400 0.28 -11.49 2.09
C ASP A 400 0.93 -11.97 0.80
N ASP A 401 2.11 -11.44 0.48
CA ASP A 401 2.93 -11.90 -0.65
C ASP A 401 3.25 -13.38 -0.54
N SER A 402 3.64 -13.81 0.66
CA SER A 402 3.96 -15.22 0.91
C SER A 402 2.78 -16.15 0.64
N ALA A 403 1.56 -15.75 1.00
CA ALA A 403 0.37 -16.53 0.72
C ALA A 403 0.08 -16.63 -0.78
N VAL A 404 0.20 -15.52 -1.52
CA VAL A 404 0.00 -15.47 -2.98
C VAL A 404 1.05 -16.30 -3.71
N VAL A 405 2.33 -16.10 -3.37
CA VAL A 405 3.45 -16.83 -4.00
C VAL A 405 3.35 -18.33 -3.72
N ALA A 406 3.16 -18.71 -2.45
CA ALA A 406 3.05 -20.12 -2.08
C ALA A 406 1.85 -20.80 -2.75
N HIS A 407 0.73 -20.07 -2.92
CA HIS A 407 -0.43 -20.56 -3.67
C HIS A 407 -0.11 -20.74 -5.16
N ALA A 408 0.62 -19.82 -5.78
CA ALA A 408 1.05 -19.94 -7.17
C ALA A 408 2.01 -21.12 -7.37
N LEU A 409 2.98 -21.34 -6.45
CA LEU A 409 3.87 -22.49 -6.47
C LEU A 409 3.09 -23.82 -6.31
N LEU A 410 2.12 -23.87 -5.40
CA LEU A 410 1.28 -25.04 -5.17
C LEU A 410 0.43 -25.39 -6.39
N GLN A 411 -0.16 -24.40 -7.06
CA GLN A 411 -0.93 -24.60 -8.28
C GLN A 411 -0.07 -25.04 -9.47
N GLY A 412 1.21 -24.68 -9.48
CA GLY A 412 2.16 -25.14 -10.50
C GLY A 412 2.38 -26.66 -10.51
N ASN A 413 1.97 -27.37 -9.45
CA ASN A 413 2.00 -28.83 -9.31
C ASN A 413 3.35 -29.45 -9.72
N ASN A 414 4.45 -28.79 -9.37
CA ASN A 414 5.80 -29.22 -9.66
C ASN A 414 6.56 -29.54 -8.36
N SER A 415 7.00 -30.78 -8.20
CA SER A 415 7.68 -31.25 -6.99
C SER A 415 9.00 -30.53 -6.67
N GLU A 416 9.57 -29.78 -7.62
CA GLU A 416 10.74 -28.93 -7.32
C GLU A 416 10.43 -27.85 -6.29
N PHE A 417 9.14 -27.48 -6.10
CA PHE A 417 8.69 -26.46 -5.15
C PHE A 417 8.17 -27.01 -3.81
N ASP A 418 8.12 -28.32 -3.61
CA ASP A 418 7.51 -28.94 -2.41
C ASP A 418 8.10 -28.41 -1.10
N GLU A 419 9.43 -28.25 -1.03
CA GLU A 419 10.08 -27.71 0.17
C GLU A 419 9.78 -26.25 0.39
N HIS A 420 9.69 -25.43 -0.68
CA HIS A 420 9.31 -24.03 -0.60
C HIS A 420 7.87 -23.89 -0.08
N ILE A 421 6.95 -24.70 -0.60
CA ILE A 421 5.54 -24.74 -0.19
C ILE A 421 5.42 -25.20 1.26
N ARG A 422 6.16 -26.23 1.68
CA ARG A 422 6.15 -26.74 3.07
C ARG A 422 6.59 -25.64 4.04
N ARG A 423 7.71 -24.97 3.77
CA ARG A 423 8.24 -23.89 4.60
C ARG A 423 7.28 -22.71 4.67
N ALA A 424 6.71 -22.29 3.54
CA ALA A 424 5.71 -21.24 3.50
C ALA A 424 4.47 -21.57 4.33
N GLY A 425 3.96 -22.82 4.23
CA GLY A 425 2.83 -23.27 5.03
C GLY A 425 3.10 -23.21 6.53
N ASN A 426 4.27 -23.65 6.97
CA ASN A 426 4.66 -23.59 8.37
C ASN A 426 4.83 -22.14 8.85
N TRP A 427 5.46 -21.30 8.04
CA TRP A 427 5.70 -19.90 8.40
C TRP A 427 4.38 -19.10 8.47
N ILE A 428 3.53 -19.20 7.44
CA ILE A 428 2.22 -18.50 7.42
C ILE A 428 1.34 -18.97 8.57
N ALA A 429 1.23 -20.29 8.80
CA ALA A 429 0.48 -20.82 9.94
C ALA A 429 1.04 -20.33 11.28
N GLY A 430 2.38 -20.28 11.44
CA GLY A 430 3.04 -19.77 12.62
C GLY A 430 2.87 -18.26 12.84
N MET A 431 2.61 -17.48 11.79
CA MET A 431 2.37 -16.03 11.86
C MET A 431 0.91 -15.68 12.21
N GLN A 432 0.01 -16.65 12.33
CA GLN A 432 -1.37 -16.39 12.75
C GLN A 432 -1.40 -15.69 14.11
N SER A 433 -2.16 -14.61 14.21
CA SER A 433 -2.39 -13.90 15.46
C SER A 433 -3.38 -14.65 16.34
N HIS A 434 -3.33 -14.45 17.67
CA HIS A 434 -4.20 -15.11 18.65
C HIS A 434 -5.71 -14.94 18.37
N GLY A 435 -6.10 -13.93 17.60
CA GLY A 435 -7.49 -13.71 17.16
C GLY A 435 -7.90 -14.50 15.92
N GLY A 436 -7.02 -15.30 15.34
CA GLY A 436 -7.28 -16.14 14.16
C GLY A 436 -6.98 -15.50 12.80
N GLY A 437 -6.75 -14.20 12.73
CA GLY A 437 -6.36 -13.49 11.49
C GLY A 437 -4.86 -13.25 11.38
N TRP A 438 -4.44 -12.61 10.28
CA TRP A 438 -3.05 -12.24 10.00
C TRP A 438 -2.90 -10.75 9.72
N GLY A 439 -1.86 -10.13 10.32
CA GLY A 439 -1.27 -8.88 9.84
C GLY A 439 -0.35 -9.16 8.65
N ALA A 440 0.09 -8.11 7.97
CA ALA A 440 0.95 -8.27 6.80
C ALA A 440 2.40 -8.65 7.15
N PHE A 441 2.93 -8.20 8.30
CA PHE A 441 4.34 -8.41 8.67
C PHE A 441 4.53 -8.89 10.11
N ASP A 442 3.66 -8.46 11.03
CA ASP A 442 3.82 -8.69 12.45
C ASP A 442 2.65 -9.53 13.02
N ALA A 443 2.94 -10.58 13.78
CA ALA A 443 1.92 -11.28 14.54
C ALA A 443 1.57 -10.49 15.81
N ASP A 444 0.28 -10.47 16.18
CA ASP A 444 -0.23 -9.87 17.43
C ASP A 444 0.12 -8.36 17.63
N ASN A 445 0.27 -7.62 16.54
CA ASN A 445 0.57 -6.18 16.60
C ASN A 445 -0.71 -5.34 16.80
N THR A 446 -1.32 -5.44 17.99
CA THR A 446 -2.63 -4.87 18.33
C THR A 446 -2.57 -3.86 19.48
N TYR A 447 -1.46 -3.14 19.63
CA TYR A 447 -1.25 -2.16 20.71
C TYR A 447 -1.98 -0.84 20.47
N HIS A 448 -3.30 -0.86 20.32
CA HIS A 448 -4.15 0.26 19.91
C HIS A 448 -3.99 1.54 20.72
N TYR A 449 -3.48 1.47 21.98
CA TYR A 449 -3.18 2.67 22.77
C TYR A 449 -2.11 3.56 22.14
N LEU A 450 -1.22 3.00 21.29
CA LEU A 450 -0.20 3.77 20.55
C LEU A 450 -0.80 4.72 19.52
N ASN A 451 -2.02 4.47 19.03
CA ASN A 451 -2.70 5.37 18.11
C ASN A 451 -3.07 6.73 18.74
N HIS A 452 -2.89 6.87 20.05
CA HIS A 452 -3.18 8.12 20.78
C HIS A 452 -1.94 8.99 21.05
N ILE A 453 -0.73 8.55 20.69
CA ILE A 453 0.47 9.37 20.84
C ILE A 453 0.49 10.48 19.77
N PRO A 454 1.03 11.69 20.09
CA PRO A 454 1.06 12.82 19.14
C PRO A 454 1.78 12.53 17.82
N PHE A 455 2.71 11.59 17.79
CA PHE A 455 3.38 11.12 16.58
C PHE A 455 2.45 10.29 15.69
N ALA A 456 1.40 9.69 16.22
CA ALA A 456 0.48 8.81 15.52
C ALA A 456 -0.66 9.55 14.80
N ASP A 457 -0.52 10.83 14.47
CA ASP A 457 -1.54 11.60 13.77
C ASP A 457 -1.90 11.04 12.38
N HIS A 458 -1.02 10.22 11.83
CA HIS A 458 -1.22 9.49 10.58
C HIS A 458 -1.98 8.15 10.73
N GLY A 459 -2.21 7.63 11.96
CA GLY A 459 -3.01 6.42 12.20
C GLY A 459 -2.43 5.09 11.68
N ALA A 460 -1.12 5.04 11.35
CA ALA A 460 -0.50 3.91 10.66
C ALA A 460 0.69 3.29 11.46
N LEU A 461 0.64 3.33 12.79
CA LEU A 461 1.72 2.78 13.62
C LEU A 461 1.70 1.26 13.77
N LEU A 462 0.56 0.61 13.56
CA LEU A 462 0.33 -0.80 13.88
C LEU A 462 0.03 -1.62 12.65
N ASP A 463 0.25 -2.93 12.77
CA ASP A 463 -0.07 -3.95 11.78
C ASP A 463 -1.02 -5.01 12.38
N PRO A 464 -2.28 -4.66 12.68
CA PRO A 464 -3.25 -5.61 13.17
C PRO A 464 -3.70 -6.57 12.07
N PRO A 465 -4.25 -7.75 12.42
CA PRO A 465 -4.89 -8.63 11.46
C PRO A 465 -5.97 -7.92 10.62
N THR A 466 -6.03 -8.26 9.35
CA THR A 466 -6.99 -7.69 8.40
C THR A 466 -7.67 -8.77 7.55
N SER A 467 -8.89 -8.50 7.08
CA SER A 467 -9.70 -9.49 6.37
C SER A 467 -9.11 -9.88 5.01
N ASP A 468 -8.51 -8.92 4.30
CA ASP A 468 -7.89 -9.15 2.99
C ASP A 468 -6.67 -10.08 3.07
N VAL A 469 -5.72 -9.81 3.98
CA VAL A 469 -4.56 -10.70 4.22
C VAL A 469 -5.02 -12.07 4.71
N SER A 470 -5.94 -12.09 5.69
CA SER A 470 -6.45 -13.34 6.27
C SER A 470 -7.20 -14.19 5.24
N GLY A 471 -7.93 -13.59 4.29
CA GLY A 471 -8.60 -14.29 3.20
C GLY A 471 -7.61 -15.01 2.28
N ARG A 472 -6.49 -14.36 1.93
CA ARG A 472 -5.44 -14.96 1.10
C ARG A 472 -4.64 -16.03 1.82
N CYS A 473 -4.34 -15.85 3.11
CA CYS A 473 -3.75 -16.90 3.93
C CYS A 473 -4.67 -18.13 4.00
N LEU A 474 -5.97 -17.91 4.21
CA LEU A 474 -6.96 -18.98 4.19
C LEU A 474 -6.99 -19.70 2.83
N MET A 475 -6.97 -18.97 1.71
CA MET A 475 -6.94 -19.53 0.37
C MET A 475 -5.76 -20.50 0.18
N PHE A 476 -4.55 -20.08 0.53
CA PHE A 476 -3.37 -20.93 0.41
C PHE A 476 -3.40 -22.11 1.38
N LEU A 477 -3.63 -21.87 2.67
CA LEU A 477 -3.57 -22.92 3.72
C LEU A 477 -4.68 -23.96 3.55
N ALA A 478 -5.88 -23.56 3.11
CA ALA A 478 -6.95 -24.50 2.83
C ALA A 478 -6.59 -25.43 1.65
N LYS A 479 -5.97 -24.90 0.60
CA LYS A 479 -5.49 -25.72 -0.51
C LYS A 479 -4.36 -26.66 -0.09
N LEU A 480 -3.44 -26.17 0.73
CA LEU A 480 -2.35 -26.99 1.29
C LEU A 480 -2.90 -28.11 2.22
N ALA A 481 -3.97 -27.84 2.95
CA ALA A 481 -4.60 -28.80 3.86
C ALA A 481 -5.16 -30.05 3.15
N GLU A 482 -5.46 -29.99 1.85
CA GLU A 482 -5.81 -31.17 1.05
C GLU A 482 -4.69 -32.22 1.05
N GLN A 483 -3.44 -31.79 1.28
CA GLN A 483 -2.24 -32.63 1.33
C GLN A 483 -1.71 -32.82 2.76
N ARG A 484 -2.16 -32.01 3.73
CA ARG A 484 -1.66 -31.97 5.11
C ARG A 484 -2.82 -31.96 6.11
N GLY A 485 -2.84 -32.89 7.03
CA GLY A 485 -3.91 -33.01 8.05
C GLY A 485 -3.74 -32.17 9.31
N ASP A 486 -2.66 -31.39 9.45
CA ASP A 486 -2.29 -30.67 10.68
C ASP A 486 -2.74 -29.20 10.74
N LEU A 487 -3.42 -28.68 9.70
CA LEU A 487 -3.84 -27.28 9.59
C LEU A 487 -5.26 -26.99 10.10
N GLY A 488 -6.00 -27.99 10.58
CA GLY A 488 -7.43 -27.85 10.92
C GLY A 488 -7.73 -26.69 11.87
N THR A 489 -7.00 -26.59 13.00
CA THR A 489 -7.22 -25.51 13.98
C THR A 489 -6.93 -24.13 13.40
N VAL A 490 -5.86 -23.99 12.62
CA VAL A 490 -5.49 -22.73 11.96
C VAL A 490 -6.61 -22.26 11.03
N LEU A 491 -7.20 -23.19 10.26
CA LEU A 491 -8.30 -22.89 9.34
C LEU A 491 -9.60 -22.53 10.09
N GLU A 492 -9.93 -23.25 11.17
CA GLU A 492 -11.11 -22.98 12.01
C GLU A 492 -11.04 -21.58 12.65
N ASP A 493 -9.88 -21.21 13.17
CA ASP A 493 -9.63 -19.90 13.76
C ASP A 493 -9.72 -18.79 12.71
N ALA A 494 -9.17 -19.00 11.50
CA ALA A 494 -9.28 -18.08 10.39
C ALA A 494 -10.72 -17.86 9.93
N LEU A 495 -11.50 -18.93 9.78
CA LEU A 495 -12.91 -18.86 9.43
C LEU A 495 -13.73 -18.13 10.50
N THR A 496 -13.43 -18.36 11.77
CA THR A 496 -14.08 -17.68 12.90
C THR A 496 -13.77 -16.19 12.87
N TYR A 497 -12.49 -15.82 12.67
CA TYR A 497 -12.07 -14.43 12.53
C TYR A 497 -12.80 -13.74 11.36
N LEU A 498 -12.76 -14.31 10.16
CA LEU A 498 -13.35 -13.71 8.98
C LEU A 498 -14.87 -13.54 9.07
N ARG A 499 -15.58 -14.50 9.70
CA ARG A 499 -17.03 -14.34 9.95
C ARG A 499 -17.33 -13.19 10.91
N LYS A 500 -16.48 -12.98 11.91
CA LYS A 500 -16.64 -11.89 12.90
C LYS A 500 -16.38 -10.52 12.27
N GLU A 501 -15.42 -10.45 11.35
CA GLU A 501 -15.05 -9.19 10.69
C GLU A 501 -15.98 -8.81 9.53
N GLN A 502 -17.00 -9.64 9.19
CA GLN A 502 -17.98 -9.28 8.17
C GLN A 502 -18.81 -8.09 8.60
N GLU A 503 -18.86 -7.06 7.76
CA GLU A 503 -19.67 -5.89 7.98
C GLU A 503 -21.19 -6.21 7.90
N THR A 504 -22.01 -5.34 8.45
CA THR A 504 -23.46 -5.54 8.51
C THR A 504 -24.14 -5.63 7.16
N ASP A 505 -23.56 -4.97 6.13
CA ASP A 505 -24.03 -5.02 4.73
C ASP A 505 -23.57 -6.28 3.98
N GLY A 506 -22.68 -7.07 4.58
CA GLY A 506 -22.12 -8.30 4.02
C GLY A 506 -20.74 -8.16 3.39
N SER A 507 -20.17 -6.95 3.31
CA SER A 507 -18.83 -6.70 2.80
C SER A 507 -17.74 -6.99 3.84
N TRP A 508 -16.46 -6.94 3.41
CA TRP A 508 -15.28 -6.92 4.29
C TRP A 508 -14.38 -5.75 3.93
N PHE A 509 -13.80 -5.16 4.96
CA PHE A 509 -12.81 -4.09 4.81
C PHE A 509 -11.52 -4.61 4.17
N GLY A 510 -10.99 -3.85 3.20
CA GLY A 510 -9.68 -4.06 2.57
C GLY A 510 -8.66 -3.06 3.09
N ARG A 511 -7.58 -3.54 3.69
CA ARG A 511 -6.52 -2.68 4.23
C ARG A 511 -5.49 -2.32 3.15
N TRP A 512 -5.16 -3.27 2.27
CA TRP A 512 -4.06 -3.17 1.33
C TRP A 512 -4.49 -2.89 -0.12
N GLY A 513 -5.75 -3.04 -0.43
CA GLY A 513 -6.35 -2.64 -1.70
C GLY A 513 -7.67 -1.91 -1.48
N THR A 514 -8.06 -1.03 -2.40
CA THR A 514 -9.27 -0.21 -2.30
C THR A 514 -10.49 -1.05 -2.60
N ASN A 515 -11.41 -1.07 -1.74
CA ASN A 515 -11.47 -1.15 -0.29
C ASN A 515 -12.36 -2.34 0.07
N TYR A 516 -13.69 -2.15 0.15
CA TYR A 516 -14.63 -3.22 0.50
C TYR A 516 -14.81 -4.26 -0.61
N ILE A 517 -14.72 -3.87 -1.90
CA ILE A 517 -14.72 -4.83 -3.02
C ILE A 517 -13.48 -5.73 -2.94
N TYR A 518 -12.32 -5.15 -2.64
CA TYR A 518 -11.05 -5.88 -2.51
C TYR A 518 -11.06 -6.86 -1.33
N GLY A 519 -11.48 -6.38 -0.15
CA GLY A 519 -11.59 -7.25 1.04
C GLY A 519 -12.59 -8.38 0.85
N THR A 520 -13.74 -8.07 0.23
CA THR A 520 -14.80 -9.05 -0.04
C THR A 520 -14.34 -10.12 -1.05
N TRP A 521 -13.63 -9.72 -2.10
CA TRP A 521 -13.01 -10.66 -3.04
C TRP A 521 -12.08 -11.65 -2.33
N SER A 522 -11.14 -11.13 -1.55
CA SER A 522 -10.14 -11.95 -0.86
C SER A 522 -10.79 -13.00 0.06
N VAL A 523 -11.79 -12.57 0.84
CA VAL A 523 -12.50 -13.48 1.76
C VAL A 523 -13.32 -14.53 1.02
N LEU A 524 -14.06 -14.14 -0.02
CA LEU A 524 -14.91 -15.10 -0.77
C LEU A 524 -14.09 -16.17 -1.48
N VAL A 525 -12.94 -15.81 -2.06
CA VAL A 525 -12.02 -16.78 -2.67
C VAL A 525 -11.43 -17.71 -1.60
N GLY A 526 -11.07 -17.17 -0.42
CA GLY A 526 -10.63 -17.98 0.71
C GLY A 526 -11.71 -18.97 1.20
N PHE A 527 -12.95 -18.51 1.33
CA PHE A 527 -14.09 -19.37 1.73
C PHE A 527 -14.38 -20.46 0.69
N GLU A 528 -14.31 -20.14 -0.59
CA GLU A 528 -14.47 -21.13 -1.65
C GLU A 528 -13.39 -22.22 -1.56
N THR A 529 -12.12 -21.83 -1.43
CA THR A 529 -11.00 -22.77 -1.33
C THR A 529 -11.08 -23.63 -0.05
N ALA A 530 -11.59 -23.04 1.04
CA ALA A 530 -11.88 -23.77 2.27
C ALA A 530 -13.11 -24.69 2.18
N GLY A 531 -13.76 -24.79 1.03
CA GLY A 531 -14.88 -25.69 0.79
C GLY A 531 -16.20 -25.30 1.46
N LEU A 532 -16.40 -24.03 1.79
CA LEU A 532 -17.66 -23.55 2.36
C LEU A 532 -18.79 -23.71 1.36
N HIS A 533 -19.93 -24.16 1.85
CA HIS A 533 -21.10 -24.35 0.98
C HIS A 533 -21.61 -22.99 0.45
N LYS A 534 -21.96 -22.91 -0.82
CA LYS A 534 -22.40 -21.66 -1.49
C LYS A 534 -23.65 -21.01 -0.84
N ASN A 535 -24.41 -21.77 -0.06
CA ASN A 535 -25.52 -21.25 0.74
C ASN A 535 -25.14 -20.76 2.15
N ASP A 536 -23.84 -20.72 2.48
CA ASP A 536 -23.38 -20.13 3.74
C ASP A 536 -23.92 -18.70 3.87
N PRO A 537 -24.51 -18.31 5.01
CA PRO A 537 -25.09 -16.98 5.19
C PRO A 537 -24.12 -15.83 4.93
N ALA A 538 -22.83 -16.01 5.25
CA ALA A 538 -21.81 -14.97 5.01
C ALA A 538 -21.55 -14.78 3.51
N ILE A 539 -21.43 -15.89 2.76
CA ILE A 539 -21.26 -15.87 1.29
C ILE A 539 -22.48 -15.23 0.64
N ARG A 540 -23.70 -15.63 1.05
CA ARG A 540 -24.94 -15.09 0.46
C ARG A 540 -25.11 -13.59 0.69
N ARG A 541 -24.79 -13.07 1.90
CA ARG A 541 -24.83 -11.63 2.15
C ARG A 541 -23.83 -10.86 1.29
N ALA A 542 -22.60 -11.38 1.16
CA ALA A 542 -21.57 -10.75 0.36
C ALA A 542 -21.92 -10.71 -1.14
N ALA A 543 -22.43 -11.82 -1.68
CA ALA A 543 -22.89 -11.88 -3.07
C ALA A 543 -24.05 -10.90 -3.33
N ALA A 544 -25.01 -10.81 -2.42
CA ALA A 544 -26.11 -9.86 -2.51
C ALA A 544 -25.64 -8.40 -2.46
N TRP A 545 -24.65 -8.10 -1.57
CA TRP A 545 -24.04 -6.78 -1.50
C TRP A 545 -23.33 -6.42 -2.81
N LEU A 546 -22.46 -7.28 -3.34
CA LEU A 546 -21.77 -7.05 -4.61
C LEU A 546 -22.73 -6.77 -5.77
N LYS A 547 -23.81 -7.55 -5.88
CA LYS A 547 -24.86 -7.31 -6.90
C LYS A 547 -25.54 -5.96 -6.72
N SER A 548 -25.76 -5.52 -5.47
CA SER A 548 -26.46 -4.27 -5.15
C SER A 548 -25.67 -3.00 -5.48
N ILE A 549 -24.35 -3.12 -5.66
CA ILE A 549 -23.45 -1.98 -5.91
C ILE A 549 -22.93 -1.93 -7.35
N GLN A 550 -23.39 -2.84 -8.22
CA GLN A 550 -23.01 -2.82 -9.63
C GLN A 550 -23.46 -1.51 -10.31
N CYS A 551 -22.55 -0.90 -11.06
CA CYS A 551 -22.85 0.31 -11.82
C CYS A 551 -23.74 0.01 -13.03
N SER A 552 -24.45 1.04 -13.54
CA SER A 552 -25.37 0.90 -14.67
C SER A 552 -24.72 0.45 -15.99
N ASP A 553 -23.41 0.62 -16.13
CA ASP A 553 -22.63 0.15 -17.28
C ASP A 553 -22.21 -1.31 -17.17
N GLY A 554 -22.56 -2.00 -16.09
CA GLY A 554 -22.27 -3.39 -15.80
C GLY A 554 -20.95 -3.63 -15.05
N GLY A 555 -20.14 -2.61 -14.83
CA GLY A 555 -18.89 -2.71 -14.07
C GLY A 555 -19.07 -2.43 -12.56
N TRP A 556 -17.97 -2.42 -11.84
CA TRP A 556 -17.88 -2.00 -10.45
C TRP A 556 -16.75 -0.99 -10.26
N GLY A 557 -16.92 -0.09 -9.29
CA GLY A 557 -15.91 0.88 -8.92
C GLY A 557 -15.97 1.23 -7.44
N GLU A 558 -14.82 1.48 -6.87
CA GLU A 558 -14.67 2.02 -5.54
C GLU A 558 -13.50 2.99 -5.50
N ASP A 559 -13.61 4.10 -4.78
CA ASP A 559 -12.53 5.05 -4.61
C ASP A 559 -12.00 5.08 -3.18
N ASN A 560 -10.84 5.71 -3.00
CA ASN A 560 -10.19 5.79 -1.70
C ASN A 560 -10.93 6.68 -0.69
N PHE A 561 -11.97 7.39 -1.09
CA PHE A 561 -12.78 8.19 -0.17
C PHE A 561 -13.51 7.31 0.86
N THR A 562 -13.76 6.03 0.56
CA THR A 562 -14.36 5.07 1.50
C THR A 562 -13.52 4.81 2.74
N TYR A 563 -12.21 5.11 2.73
CA TYR A 563 -11.38 5.13 3.94
C TYR A 563 -11.64 6.34 4.84
N HIS A 564 -12.15 7.45 4.29
CA HIS A 564 -12.50 8.66 5.02
C HIS A 564 -13.94 8.59 5.55
N ASP A 565 -14.86 8.06 4.73
CA ASP A 565 -16.25 7.84 5.06
C ASP A 565 -16.63 6.37 4.86
N PRO A 566 -16.46 5.51 5.87
CA PRO A 566 -16.73 4.07 5.79
C PRO A 566 -18.22 3.73 5.99
N SER A 567 -19.13 4.68 5.82
CA SER A 567 -20.58 4.43 5.95
C SER A 567 -21.03 3.40 4.91
N ALA A 568 -22.00 2.53 5.27
CA ALA A 568 -22.51 1.48 4.40
C ALA A 568 -23.07 2.02 3.07
N GLU A 569 -23.53 3.27 3.07
CA GLU A 569 -24.05 3.96 1.88
C GLU A 569 -22.95 4.32 0.85
N LYS A 570 -21.67 4.37 1.28
CA LYS A 570 -20.52 4.73 0.44
C LYS A 570 -19.72 3.51 -0.03
N ARG A 571 -19.76 2.42 0.72
CA ARG A 571 -18.95 1.21 0.46
C ARG A 571 -19.23 0.64 -0.93
N GLY A 572 -18.17 0.50 -1.74
CA GLY A 572 -18.26 -0.02 -3.10
C GLY A 572 -19.05 0.84 -4.08
N ARG A 573 -19.49 2.03 -3.70
CA ARG A 573 -20.35 2.90 -4.52
C ARG A 573 -19.56 4.08 -5.06
N PHE A 574 -19.01 3.87 -6.23
CA PHE A 574 -18.35 4.92 -6.99
C PHE A 574 -19.07 5.10 -8.34
N HIS A 575 -19.13 6.32 -8.85
CA HIS A 575 -19.84 6.64 -10.08
C HIS A 575 -19.14 6.17 -11.36
N THR A 576 -17.91 5.68 -11.24
CA THR A 576 -17.09 5.25 -12.37
C THR A 576 -16.66 3.81 -12.16
N SER A 577 -16.98 2.93 -13.09
CA SER A 577 -16.49 1.56 -13.10
C SER A 577 -15.00 1.50 -13.46
N MET A 578 -14.29 0.58 -12.84
CA MET A 578 -12.88 0.30 -13.12
C MET A 578 -12.68 -1.17 -13.47
N ALA A 579 -11.76 -1.45 -14.38
CA ALA A 579 -11.46 -2.81 -14.80
C ALA A 579 -10.96 -3.66 -13.62
N PHE A 580 -10.14 -3.07 -12.74
CA PHE A 580 -9.67 -3.71 -11.52
C PHE A 580 -10.82 -4.14 -10.60
N HIS A 581 -11.67 -3.21 -10.15
CA HIS A 581 -12.78 -3.53 -9.23
C HIS A 581 -13.82 -4.45 -9.87
N THR A 582 -14.09 -4.27 -11.18
CA THR A 582 -14.96 -5.17 -11.92
C THR A 582 -14.43 -6.59 -11.90
N SER A 583 -13.13 -6.76 -12.09
CA SER A 583 -12.49 -8.09 -12.06
C SER A 583 -12.57 -8.74 -10.70
N LEU A 584 -12.35 -7.98 -9.63
CA LEU A 584 -12.46 -8.49 -8.26
C LEU A 584 -13.90 -8.91 -7.93
N ALA A 585 -14.88 -8.08 -8.29
CA ALA A 585 -16.30 -8.39 -8.09
C ALA A 585 -16.72 -9.65 -8.86
N LEU A 586 -16.23 -9.82 -10.10
CA LEU A 586 -16.46 -11.02 -10.90
C LEU A 586 -15.85 -12.26 -10.26
N LEU A 587 -14.57 -12.22 -9.85
CA LEU A 587 -13.89 -13.32 -9.18
C LEU A 587 -14.62 -13.68 -7.87
N ALA A 588 -15.06 -12.69 -7.10
CA ALA A 588 -15.79 -12.87 -5.86
C ALA A 588 -17.18 -13.51 -6.08
N LEU A 589 -17.94 -13.05 -7.08
CA LEU A 589 -19.25 -13.59 -7.42
C LEU A 589 -19.14 -15.04 -7.96
N MET A 590 -18.15 -15.34 -8.80
CA MET A 590 -17.88 -16.70 -9.25
C MET A 590 -17.52 -17.59 -8.06
N ALA A 591 -16.65 -17.13 -7.14
CA ALA A 591 -16.35 -17.84 -5.92
C ALA A 591 -17.59 -18.08 -5.04
N ALA A 592 -18.56 -17.20 -5.05
CA ALA A 592 -19.85 -17.36 -4.37
C ALA A 592 -20.86 -18.30 -5.11
N GLY A 593 -20.49 -18.83 -6.27
CA GLY A 593 -21.35 -19.71 -7.09
C GLY A 593 -22.38 -18.96 -7.93
N GLU A 594 -22.10 -17.71 -8.28
CA GLU A 594 -23.00 -16.82 -9.02
C GLU A 594 -22.55 -16.61 -10.49
N ALA A 595 -21.72 -17.52 -11.04
CA ALA A 595 -21.13 -17.42 -12.39
C ALA A 595 -22.18 -17.20 -13.51
N ASP A 596 -23.39 -17.73 -13.35
CA ASP A 596 -24.48 -17.61 -14.31
C ASP A 596 -25.40 -16.41 -14.05
N SER A 597 -25.07 -15.55 -13.07
CA SER A 597 -25.90 -14.41 -12.76
C SER A 597 -25.82 -13.31 -13.83
N PRO A 598 -26.92 -12.55 -14.03
CA PRO A 598 -26.92 -11.42 -14.97
C PRO A 598 -25.86 -10.37 -14.66
N GLU A 599 -25.53 -10.20 -13.39
CA GLU A 599 -24.53 -9.24 -12.93
C GLU A 599 -23.13 -9.67 -13.39
N VAL A 600 -22.79 -10.96 -13.31
CA VAL A 600 -21.55 -11.50 -13.85
C VAL A 600 -21.50 -11.30 -15.37
N ALA A 601 -22.58 -11.63 -16.07
CA ALA A 601 -22.67 -11.44 -17.51
C ALA A 601 -22.41 -9.97 -17.92
N ALA A 602 -23.02 -9.01 -17.22
CA ALA A 602 -22.83 -7.59 -17.48
C ALA A 602 -21.39 -7.12 -17.20
N GLY A 603 -20.76 -7.65 -16.15
CA GLY A 603 -19.37 -7.33 -15.81
C GLY A 603 -18.37 -7.87 -16.84
N ILE A 604 -18.59 -9.07 -17.35
CA ILE A 604 -17.79 -9.63 -18.46
C ILE A 604 -17.92 -8.75 -19.70
N ASP A 605 -19.13 -8.35 -20.07
CA ASP A 605 -19.38 -7.45 -21.20
C ASP A 605 -18.70 -6.08 -21.00
N TYR A 606 -18.71 -5.54 -19.76
CA TYR A 606 -17.95 -4.33 -19.43
C TYR A 606 -16.45 -4.50 -19.71
N LEU A 607 -15.83 -5.60 -19.27
CA LEU A 607 -14.41 -5.84 -19.53
C LEU A 607 -14.11 -5.97 -21.03
N LEU A 608 -14.96 -6.70 -21.78
CA LEU A 608 -14.77 -6.86 -23.22
C LEU A 608 -14.85 -5.54 -23.99
N ARG A 609 -15.79 -4.67 -23.64
CA ARG A 609 -15.98 -3.35 -24.30
C ARG A 609 -14.86 -2.36 -23.98
N ASN A 610 -14.22 -2.49 -22.81
CA ASN A 610 -13.22 -1.54 -22.33
C ASN A 610 -11.77 -2.02 -22.47
N GLN A 611 -11.54 -3.20 -23.08
CA GLN A 611 -10.17 -3.65 -23.37
C GLN A 611 -9.52 -2.76 -24.43
N GLY A 612 -8.38 -2.19 -24.11
CA GLY A 612 -7.61 -1.34 -25.01
C GLY A 612 -7.04 -2.06 -26.25
N PRO A 613 -6.57 -1.30 -27.25
CA PRO A 613 -6.03 -1.87 -28.49
C PRO A 613 -4.79 -2.75 -28.26
N GLU A 614 -4.03 -2.51 -27.22
CA GLU A 614 -2.83 -3.29 -26.86
C GLU A 614 -3.13 -4.57 -26.09
N GLY A 615 -4.41 -4.82 -25.75
CA GLY A 615 -4.85 -6.03 -25.06
C GLY A 615 -5.00 -5.89 -23.54
N HIS A 616 -4.70 -4.74 -22.97
CA HIS A 616 -4.86 -4.46 -21.53
C HIS A 616 -5.91 -3.36 -21.28
N TRP A 617 -6.22 -3.10 -20.03
CA TRP A 617 -7.07 -2.01 -19.56
C TRP A 617 -6.21 -0.90 -18.94
N ASN A 618 -6.79 0.29 -18.75
CA ASN A 618 -6.08 1.43 -18.20
C ASN A 618 -7.02 2.23 -17.28
N ASP A 619 -7.00 1.90 -16.02
CA ASP A 619 -7.77 2.60 -14.99
C ASP A 619 -7.07 3.93 -14.59
N LYS A 620 -7.88 4.97 -14.38
CA LYS A 620 -7.35 6.31 -14.02
C LYS A 620 -7.13 6.50 -12.53
N TYR A 621 -7.92 5.81 -11.69
CA TYR A 621 -7.98 6.08 -10.26
C TYR A 621 -7.00 5.20 -9.49
N PHE A 622 -6.57 5.71 -8.34
CA PHE A 622 -5.76 4.99 -7.40
C PHE A 622 -6.56 3.80 -6.82
N ASN A 623 -5.90 2.68 -6.69
CA ASN A 623 -6.53 1.39 -6.41
C ASN A 623 -6.05 0.70 -5.12
N ALA A 624 -5.19 1.38 -4.36
CA ALA A 624 -4.71 0.88 -3.07
C ALA A 624 -4.29 2.02 -2.14
N PRO A 625 -4.34 1.83 -0.83
CA PRO A 625 -3.63 2.67 0.12
C PRO A 625 -2.28 2.06 0.47
N GLY A 626 -1.23 2.86 0.57
CA GLY A 626 -0.08 2.52 1.38
C GLY A 626 -0.48 2.60 2.85
N PHE A 627 -0.99 3.78 3.25
CA PHE A 627 -1.60 3.99 4.56
C PHE A 627 -2.91 4.74 4.41
N PRO A 628 -4.07 4.16 4.78
CA PRO A 628 -5.36 4.82 4.70
C PRO A 628 -5.35 6.21 5.33
N LYS A 629 -5.87 7.21 4.63
CA LYS A 629 -5.93 8.63 5.02
C LYS A 629 -4.60 9.39 4.97
N VAL A 630 -3.49 8.75 4.65
CA VAL A 630 -2.15 9.36 4.70
C VAL A 630 -1.43 9.26 3.38
N PHE A 631 -1.58 8.14 2.67
CA PHE A 631 -0.76 7.80 1.53
C PHE A 631 -1.45 6.77 0.66
N TYR A 632 -1.61 7.06 -0.64
CA TYR A 632 -2.32 6.20 -1.58
C TYR A 632 -1.48 5.88 -2.79
N LEU A 633 -1.83 4.78 -3.45
CA LEU A 633 -1.08 4.15 -4.51
C LEU A 633 -1.97 3.80 -5.71
N LYS A 634 -1.35 3.81 -6.88
CA LYS A 634 -1.87 3.21 -8.10
C LYS A 634 -0.92 2.11 -8.55
N TYR A 635 -1.34 0.86 -8.39
CA TYR A 635 -0.68 -0.31 -8.98
C TYR A 635 -1.06 -0.40 -10.46
N HIS A 636 -0.09 -0.14 -11.34
CA HIS A 636 -0.32 -0.20 -12.78
C HIS A 636 -0.46 -1.64 -13.31
N GLY A 637 -0.11 -2.65 -12.52
CA GLY A 637 -0.32 -4.07 -12.85
C GLY A 637 -1.76 -4.55 -12.65
N TYR A 638 -2.50 -3.95 -11.70
CA TYR A 638 -3.82 -4.44 -11.28
C TYR A 638 -4.84 -4.47 -12.43
N ASP A 639 -4.85 -3.50 -13.29
CA ASP A 639 -5.70 -3.46 -14.47
C ASP A 639 -5.12 -4.23 -15.68
N LYS A 640 -4.05 -5.02 -15.48
CA LYS A 640 -3.46 -5.91 -16.48
C LYS A 640 -3.79 -7.36 -16.18
N PHE A 641 -3.42 -7.85 -14.99
CA PHE A 641 -3.57 -9.28 -14.66
C PHE A 641 -4.93 -9.63 -14.04
N PHE A 642 -5.60 -8.78 -13.26
CA PHE A 642 -6.91 -9.11 -12.68
C PHE A 642 -8.01 -9.28 -13.74
N PRO A 643 -8.12 -8.41 -14.78
CA PRO A 643 -9.10 -8.64 -15.84
C PRO A 643 -8.85 -9.92 -16.63
N LEU A 644 -7.59 -10.25 -16.89
CA LEU A 644 -7.23 -11.53 -17.53
C LEU A 644 -7.68 -12.70 -16.66
N TRP A 645 -7.40 -12.64 -15.34
CA TRP A 645 -7.79 -13.70 -14.41
C TRP A 645 -9.32 -13.89 -14.37
N ALA A 646 -10.08 -12.81 -14.27
CA ALA A 646 -11.54 -12.85 -14.25
C ALA A 646 -12.14 -13.43 -15.52
N LEU A 647 -11.65 -13.03 -16.71
CA LEU A 647 -12.10 -13.55 -17.99
C LEU A 647 -11.75 -15.04 -18.16
N ALA A 648 -10.53 -15.44 -17.79
CA ALA A 648 -10.08 -16.82 -17.88
C ALA A 648 -10.90 -17.73 -16.94
N ARG A 649 -11.14 -17.30 -15.70
CA ARG A 649 -11.96 -18.04 -14.75
C ARG A 649 -13.40 -18.18 -15.26
N PHE A 650 -14.01 -17.11 -15.76
CA PHE A 650 -15.36 -17.14 -16.34
C PHE A 650 -15.46 -18.15 -17.47
N ARG A 651 -14.47 -18.19 -18.37
CA ARG A 651 -14.39 -19.19 -19.45
C ARG A 651 -14.33 -20.61 -18.88
N ASN A 652 -13.44 -20.84 -17.94
CA ASN A 652 -13.21 -22.17 -17.37
C ASN A 652 -14.45 -22.74 -16.66
N GLU A 653 -15.19 -21.93 -15.89
CA GLU A 653 -16.42 -22.36 -15.22
C GLU A 653 -17.56 -22.77 -16.18
N ARG A 654 -17.50 -22.39 -17.45
CA ARG A 654 -18.48 -22.76 -18.49
C ARG A 654 -18.14 -24.00 -19.29
N HIS A 655 -16.89 -24.43 -19.21
CA HIS A 655 -16.40 -25.64 -19.89
C HIS A 655 -16.30 -26.84 -18.93
N HIS A 656 -16.57 -26.64 -17.64
CA HIS A 656 -16.73 -27.69 -16.62
C HIS A 656 -18.20 -27.92 -16.29
#